data_a3e6f1b2fa56468a7fb2fe7a723cff39
#
_entry.id   a3e6f1b2fa56468a7fb2fe7a723cff39
#
_cell.length_a   1.000
_cell.length_b   1.000
_cell.length_c   1.000
_cell.angle_alpha   90.00
_cell.angle_beta   90.00
_cell.angle_gamma   90.00
#
_symmetry.space_group_name_H-M   'P 1'
#
loop_
_entity.id
_entity.type
_entity.pdbx_description
1 polymer ?
#
loop_
_entity_poly.entity_id
_entity_poly.type
_entity_poly.pdbx_seq_one_letter_code
_entity_poly.pdbx_strand_id
1 'polypeptide(L)'
;MNDKIEVLGARVHNLKGVDVTMPRNALIVFTGLSGSGKSSLAFDTIFAEGQRRYIETFSAYARNFLGGMERPDVDKITGLSPVISIEQKTTSKNPRSTVGTTTEIYDYLRLLYARAGTAYSYMSGEAMVKYTEERVVEMILHDYADKSIYVLAPLVRNRKGHYRELFEQMRRKGYLYIRVDGEIFEITRGMKVDRYKNHNIEVVIDRLKLGAANDETFKDRLAKTVSVAMKQGDSLIMIMEKDSGSAKYFSKRLMDPVTGIAYKDPAPNIFSFNSPEGACPHCKGLGKISEIDLSKVIPDTAQSIHEGAIIPLGKYKNQMIFWQIDAILEKSECTLKTPVKDIPKEVLDEILYGSLDKVRISKELVHTNSDYFSTFDGVIKYLRSVMENDETAAGKKWADQFIAERECPECNGQRLNREALSYRIWDKNIAELSAMDITDLKVWIEEVEKHVSEKQQLIAKEILKEIRKRINFLLDVGLDYLSLNRQSATLSGGESQRIRLATQIGSQLVNVLYILDEPSIGLHQCDNNRLIKSLRELRDLGNTVIVVEHDEDMMRAADWIVDIGPKAGRKGGEVVFQGTYEQMLKTHTLTAQYLNGEQQIALPKVHRKGNGKSIWLYGCKGNNLKDVDIEFPLGKLIVVTGVSGSGKSTLINETLQPILSQHFYRSLKTPMEYSKIEGIDNVDKVVNVDQSPIGRTPRSNPATYTGVFSDIRNLFVNLPEAKIRGYKPGRFSFNVKGGRCEGCGGNGYRTIEMNFLPDVMVPCEVCHGKRYNRETLEVRFKGKSIADVLDMTVNMAVEFFENVPLILPKIKALQDVGLGYIKLGQSSTTLSGGESQRVKLATELSKRDTGKTLYILDEPTTGLHFEDIRVLMGVLQKLVDRGNTIVIIEHNLDVIKQADYIIDMGPEGGRGGGKVVVTGTPEEVAKNQESYTSPFIRKFFEGNKA
;
A
#
# COMPACT_ATOMS: atom_id res chain seq x y z
N MET A 1 -26.58 -24.04 25.11
CA MET A 1 -26.15 -22.80 24.38
C MET A 1 -27.19 -22.52 23.32
N ASN A 2 -27.57 -21.27 23.08
CA ASN A 2 -28.49 -20.96 21.98
C ASN A 2 -27.81 -21.35 20.64
N ASP A 3 -28.43 -22.25 19.89
CA ASP A 3 -27.92 -22.68 18.57
C ASP A 3 -28.20 -21.66 17.46
N LYS A 4 -28.73 -20.49 17.82
CA LYS A 4 -29.14 -19.43 16.90
C LYS A 4 -28.65 -18.08 17.38
N ILE A 5 -28.42 -17.20 16.43
CA ILE A 5 -28.25 -15.75 16.61
C ILE A 5 -29.58 -15.10 16.27
N GLU A 6 -30.14 -14.33 17.19
CA GLU A 6 -31.41 -13.62 17.01
C GLU A 6 -31.18 -12.13 17.14
N VAL A 7 -31.57 -11.36 16.13
CA VAL A 7 -31.58 -9.89 16.11
C VAL A 7 -33.04 -9.47 16.06
N LEU A 8 -33.49 -8.65 17.00
CA LEU A 8 -34.86 -8.19 17.12
C LEU A 8 -34.90 -6.66 17.07
N GLY A 9 -35.72 -6.12 16.19
CA GLY A 9 -36.02 -4.69 16.10
C GLY A 9 -34.83 -3.82 15.66
N ALA A 10 -33.99 -4.22 14.73
CA ALA A 10 -32.89 -3.39 14.25
C ALA A 10 -33.37 -2.20 13.42
N ARG A 11 -32.96 -0.95 13.81
CA ARG A 11 -33.42 0.31 13.20
C ARG A 11 -32.26 1.22 12.76
N VAL A 12 -31.04 0.70 12.70
CA VAL A 12 -29.87 1.49 12.31
C VAL A 12 -29.97 1.92 10.85
N HIS A 13 -29.72 3.20 10.57
CA HIS A 13 -29.80 3.84 9.24
C HIS A 13 -31.14 3.68 8.53
N ASN A 14 -31.24 2.80 7.52
CA ASN A 14 -32.46 2.58 6.74
C ASN A 14 -33.23 1.33 7.16
N LEU A 15 -32.77 0.58 8.17
CA LEU A 15 -33.45 -0.61 8.66
C LEU A 15 -34.80 -0.24 9.35
N LYS A 16 -35.83 -1.05 9.10
CA LYS A 16 -37.21 -0.77 9.51
C LYS A 16 -37.70 -1.70 10.65
N GLY A 17 -36.92 -1.81 11.72
CA GLY A 17 -37.27 -2.73 12.81
C GLY A 17 -37.13 -4.19 12.41
N VAL A 18 -35.98 -4.54 11.88
CA VAL A 18 -35.71 -5.84 11.27
C VAL A 18 -35.52 -6.92 12.33
N ASP A 19 -36.22 -8.05 12.15
CA ASP A 19 -36.06 -9.27 12.92
C ASP A 19 -35.39 -10.33 12.05
N VAL A 20 -34.27 -10.90 12.53
CA VAL A 20 -33.52 -11.95 11.84
C VAL A 20 -33.10 -13.05 12.80
N THR A 21 -33.30 -14.30 12.36
CA THR A 21 -32.86 -15.49 13.07
C THR A 21 -31.93 -16.31 12.18
N MET A 22 -30.72 -16.56 12.66
CA MET A 22 -29.66 -17.22 11.90
C MET A 22 -29.06 -18.39 12.70
N PRO A 23 -28.69 -19.52 12.03
CA PRO A 23 -27.98 -20.59 12.70
C PRO A 23 -26.57 -20.18 13.11
N ARG A 24 -26.07 -20.75 14.21
CA ARG A 24 -24.64 -20.66 14.57
C ARG A 24 -23.85 -21.74 13.84
N ASN A 25 -22.54 -21.60 13.81
CA ASN A 25 -21.60 -22.53 13.15
C ASN A 25 -21.99 -22.78 11.69
N ALA A 26 -22.36 -21.72 10.98
CA ALA A 26 -22.83 -21.73 9.61
C ALA A 26 -22.17 -20.62 8.78
N LEU A 27 -22.10 -20.83 7.48
CA LEU A 27 -21.78 -19.80 6.50
C LEU A 27 -23.07 -19.11 6.08
N ILE A 28 -23.20 -17.82 6.45
CA ILE A 28 -24.39 -17.00 6.25
C ILE A 28 -24.07 -15.92 5.25
N VAL A 29 -24.87 -15.80 4.19
CA VAL A 29 -24.71 -14.74 3.18
C VAL A 29 -25.80 -13.69 3.32
N PHE A 30 -25.40 -12.41 3.47
CA PHE A 30 -26.28 -11.25 3.40
C PHE A 30 -26.24 -10.70 1.98
N THR A 31 -27.37 -10.72 1.29
CA THR A 31 -27.48 -10.24 -0.09
C THR A 31 -28.62 -9.22 -0.27
N GLY A 32 -28.79 -8.69 -1.47
CA GLY A 32 -29.77 -7.68 -1.82
C GLY A 32 -29.18 -6.46 -2.53
N LEU A 33 -30.00 -5.53 -3.00
CA LEU A 33 -29.57 -4.33 -3.75
C LEU A 33 -28.54 -3.47 -3.00
N SER A 34 -27.69 -2.76 -3.74
CA SER A 34 -26.80 -1.74 -3.13
C SER A 34 -27.63 -0.70 -2.39
N GLY A 35 -27.24 -0.39 -1.13
CA GLY A 35 -28.00 0.52 -0.25
C GLY A 35 -29.30 -0.06 0.31
N SER A 36 -29.54 -1.36 0.27
CA SER A 36 -30.72 -2.01 0.90
C SER A 36 -30.64 -2.10 2.42
N GLY A 37 -29.43 -2.00 3.02
CA GLY A 37 -29.22 -2.09 4.47
C GLY A 37 -28.36 -3.27 4.92
N LYS A 38 -27.76 -4.03 4.02
CA LYS A 38 -26.89 -5.18 4.34
C LYS A 38 -25.76 -4.84 5.31
N SER A 39 -24.96 -3.84 4.98
CA SER A 39 -23.84 -3.41 5.80
C SER A 39 -24.32 -2.80 7.11
N SER A 40 -25.47 -2.10 7.12
CA SER A 40 -26.10 -1.59 8.34
C SER A 40 -26.49 -2.70 9.32
N LEU A 41 -26.99 -3.83 8.81
CA LEU A 41 -27.30 -4.99 9.65
C LEU A 41 -26.04 -5.72 10.12
N ALA A 42 -25.10 -5.99 9.18
CA ALA A 42 -23.90 -6.78 9.49
C ALA A 42 -22.89 -6.01 10.37
N PHE A 43 -22.52 -4.78 9.98
CA PHE A 43 -21.46 -4.01 10.64
C PHE A 43 -21.99 -3.03 11.68
N ASP A 44 -22.96 -2.18 11.31
CA ASP A 44 -23.43 -1.11 12.19
C ASP A 44 -24.38 -1.63 13.28
N THR A 45 -24.90 -2.87 13.16
CA THR A 45 -25.77 -3.49 14.17
C THR A 45 -25.08 -4.68 14.85
N ILE A 46 -24.82 -5.79 14.13
CA ILE A 46 -24.33 -7.05 14.73
C ILE A 46 -22.89 -6.89 15.22
N PHE A 47 -21.97 -6.39 14.36
CA PHE A 47 -20.58 -6.18 14.76
C PHE A 47 -20.46 -5.12 15.85
N ALA A 48 -21.13 -3.98 15.70
CA ALA A 48 -21.09 -2.88 16.66
C ALA A 48 -21.55 -3.33 18.07
N GLU A 49 -22.63 -4.10 18.17
CA GLU A 49 -23.11 -4.63 19.45
C GLU A 49 -22.16 -5.71 20.02
N GLY A 50 -21.60 -6.57 19.18
CA GLY A 50 -20.63 -7.57 19.61
C GLY A 50 -19.35 -6.92 20.15
N GLN A 51 -18.85 -5.91 19.47
CA GLN A 51 -17.67 -5.13 19.90
C GLN A 51 -17.96 -4.35 21.19
N ARG A 52 -19.14 -3.72 21.30
CA ARG A 52 -19.56 -3.03 22.52
C ARG A 52 -19.56 -3.97 23.73
N ARG A 53 -20.16 -5.17 23.60
CA ARG A 53 -20.16 -6.18 24.68
C ARG A 53 -18.76 -6.64 25.06
N TYR A 54 -17.88 -6.79 24.06
CA TYR A 54 -16.50 -7.16 24.33
C TYR A 54 -15.76 -6.07 25.14
N ILE A 55 -15.93 -4.80 24.76
CA ILE A 55 -15.34 -3.65 25.49
C ILE A 55 -15.92 -3.54 26.91
N GLU A 56 -17.19 -3.88 27.12
CA GLU A 56 -17.80 -3.87 28.46
C GLU A 56 -17.17 -4.89 29.43
N THR A 57 -16.50 -5.93 28.94
CA THR A 57 -15.74 -6.87 29.76
C THR A 57 -14.46 -6.30 30.34
N PHE A 58 -13.97 -5.17 29.82
CA PHE A 58 -12.74 -4.53 30.28
C PHE A 58 -12.94 -3.76 31.60
N SER A 59 -11.83 -3.49 32.29
CA SER A 59 -11.84 -2.68 33.51
C SER A 59 -12.40 -1.26 33.25
N ALA A 60 -12.94 -0.60 34.25
CA ALA A 60 -13.46 0.75 34.15
C ALA A 60 -12.41 1.75 33.63
N TYR A 61 -11.15 1.57 34.03
CA TYR A 61 -10.04 2.37 33.52
C TYR A 61 -9.82 2.19 32.00
N ALA A 62 -9.77 0.95 31.52
CA ALA A 62 -9.61 0.64 30.10
C ALA A 62 -10.81 1.16 29.28
N ARG A 63 -12.04 1.02 29.79
CA ARG A 63 -13.25 1.54 29.13
C ARG A 63 -13.23 3.07 28.99
N ASN A 64 -12.81 3.78 30.03
CA ASN A 64 -12.68 5.26 29.96
C ASN A 64 -11.62 5.71 28.98
N PHE A 65 -10.55 4.90 28.80
CA PHE A 65 -9.47 5.18 27.87
C PHE A 65 -9.85 4.87 26.40
N LEU A 66 -10.62 3.78 26.19
CA LEU A 66 -11.10 3.35 24.87
C LEU A 66 -12.32 4.16 24.38
N GLY A 67 -12.99 4.90 25.27
CA GLY A 67 -14.23 5.61 24.98
C GLY A 67 -15.46 4.69 25.07
N GLY A 68 -16.61 5.23 25.49
CA GLY A 68 -17.88 4.50 25.48
C GLY A 68 -18.41 4.33 24.05
N MET A 69 -18.66 3.11 23.62
CA MET A 69 -19.38 2.86 22.36
C MET A 69 -20.89 3.05 22.58
N GLU A 70 -21.53 3.82 21.70
CA GLU A 70 -22.99 3.93 21.70
C GLU A 70 -23.60 2.58 21.33
N ARG A 71 -24.70 2.23 21.98
CA ARG A 71 -25.47 1.04 21.66
C ARG A 71 -26.16 1.27 20.31
N PRO A 72 -26.05 0.33 19.34
CA PRO A 72 -26.83 0.43 18.11
C PRO A 72 -28.34 0.42 18.41
N ASP A 73 -29.13 1.06 17.57
CA ASP A 73 -30.59 1.10 17.69
C ASP A 73 -31.17 -0.27 17.32
N VAL A 74 -31.26 -1.11 18.33
CA VAL A 74 -31.76 -2.50 18.26
C VAL A 74 -32.41 -2.85 19.59
N ASP A 75 -33.56 -3.55 19.54
CA ASP A 75 -34.26 -3.95 20.77
C ASP A 75 -33.43 -5.00 21.53
N LYS A 76 -33.04 -6.09 20.87
CA LYS A 76 -32.32 -7.18 21.50
C LYS A 76 -31.47 -7.97 20.47
N ILE A 77 -30.25 -8.39 20.86
CA ILE A 77 -29.48 -9.39 20.13
C ILE A 77 -29.06 -10.50 21.09
N THR A 78 -29.34 -11.76 20.72
CA THR A 78 -28.97 -12.95 21.50
C THR A 78 -28.07 -13.88 20.69
N GLY A 79 -27.32 -14.76 21.38
CA GLY A 79 -26.48 -15.77 20.73
C GLY A 79 -25.18 -15.28 20.14
N LEU A 80 -24.76 -14.01 20.36
CA LEU A 80 -23.47 -13.50 19.82
C LEU A 80 -22.28 -14.18 20.52
N SER A 81 -21.34 -14.62 19.70
CA SER A 81 -19.96 -14.95 20.07
C SER A 81 -19.08 -13.70 19.98
N PRO A 82 -17.80 -13.73 20.44
CA PRO A 82 -16.84 -12.68 20.12
C PRO A 82 -16.79 -12.40 18.61
N VAL A 83 -16.78 -11.12 18.22
CA VAL A 83 -16.96 -10.74 16.82
C VAL A 83 -15.65 -10.20 16.25
N ILE A 84 -15.29 -10.64 15.03
CA ILE A 84 -14.15 -10.15 14.26
C ILE A 84 -14.66 -9.67 12.90
N SER A 85 -14.35 -8.44 12.54
CA SER A 85 -14.68 -7.84 11.24
C SER A 85 -13.46 -7.85 10.31
N ILE A 86 -13.67 -8.22 9.05
CA ILE A 86 -12.66 -8.19 7.99
C ILE A 86 -13.17 -7.31 6.86
N GLU A 87 -12.91 -6.01 6.98
CA GLU A 87 -13.32 -4.98 6.03
C GLU A 87 -12.22 -4.65 5.00
N GLN A 88 -12.62 -4.07 3.86
CA GLN A 88 -11.69 -3.67 2.79
C GLN A 88 -10.89 -2.39 3.09
N LYS A 89 -11.46 -1.47 3.91
CA LYS A 89 -10.99 -0.07 4.02
C LYS A 89 -9.65 0.15 4.74
N THR A 90 -8.99 -0.86 5.25
CA THR A 90 -7.85 -0.69 6.14
C THR A 90 -6.53 -1.18 5.53
N THR A 91 -6.11 -0.59 4.41
CA THR A 91 -4.71 -0.73 3.99
C THR A 91 -3.85 0.13 4.91
N SER A 92 -2.89 -0.49 5.58
CA SER A 92 -1.91 0.24 6.39
C SER A 92 -1.08 1.16 5.49
N LYS A 93 -1.07 2.46 5.79
CA LYS A 93 -0.19 3.43 5.10
C LYS A 93 1.24 3.40 5.62
N ASN A 94 1.54 2.57 6.60
CA ASN A 94 2.87 2.45 7.14
C ASN A 94 3.80 1.78 6.12
N PRO A 95 4.86 2.45 5.64
CA PRO A 95 5.78 1.88 4.64
C PRO A 95 6.61 0.69 5.18
N ARG A 96 6.57 0.47 6.49
CA ARG A 96 7.24 -0.66 7.15
C ARG A 96 6.36 -1.90 7.29
N SER A 97 5.07 -1.79 7.01
CA SER A 97 4.15 -2.93 6.99
C SER A 97 4.27 -3.68 5.68
N THR A 98 4.52 -4.99 5.74
CA THR A 98 4.65 -5.89 4.57
C THR A 98 3.75 -7.10 4.73
N VAL A 99 3.54 -7.85 3.63
CA VAL A 99 2.81 -9.13 3.68
C VAL A 99 3.42 -10.04 4.75
N GLY A 100 4.74 -10.19 4.77
CA GLY A 100 5.44 -11.04 5.75
C GLY A 100 5.25 -10.62 7.20
N THR A 101 5.20 -9.31 7.49
CA THR A 101 4.96 -8.83 8.87
C THR A 101 3.50 -8.94 9.28
N THR A 102 2.56 -8.76 8.34
CA THR A 102 1.11 -8.86 8.60
C THR A 102 0.70 -10.32 8.83
N THR A 103 1.34 -11.27 8.16
CA THR A 103 1.08 -12.72 8.29
C THR A 103 1.91 -13.39 9.37
N GLU A 104 2.76 -12.65 10.07
CA GLU A 104 3.73 -13.14 11.06
C GLU A 104 4.80 -14.11 10.48
N ILE A 105 4.75 -14.44 9.20
CA ILE A 105 5.75 -15.33 8.56
C ILE A 105 7.17 -14.76 8.71
N TYR A 106 7.32 -13.44 8.58
CA TYR A 106 8.61 -12.77 8.73
C TYR A 106 9.18 -12.91 10.14
N ASP A 107 8.34 -12.96 11.18
CA ASP A 107 8.78 -13.16 12.56
C ASP A 107 9.33 -14.59 12.78
N TYR A 108 8.70 -15.59 12.17
CA TYR A 108 9.22 -16.95 12.16
C TYR A 108 10.50 -17.07 11.33
N LEU A 109 10.61 -16.38 10.19
CA LEU A 109 11.85 -16.34 9.41
C LEU A 109 13.00 -15.72 10.20
N ARG A 110 12.78 -14.60 10.92
CA ARG A 110 13.79 -14.00 11.80
C ARG A 110 14.26 -14.99 12.88
N LEU A 111 13.32 -15.72 13.49
CA LEU A 111 13.65 -16.73 14.47
C LEU A 111 14.44 -17.89 13.84
N LEU A 112 14.05 -18.33 12.65
CA LEU A 112 14.72 -19.38 11.89
C LEU A 112 16.18 -19.01 11.59
N TYR A 113 16.42 -17.81 11.06
CA TYR A 113 17.78 -17.33 10.76
C TYR A 113 18.63 -17.11 12.02
N ALA A 114 18.03 -16.64 13.11
CA ALA A 114 18.72 -16.49 14.39
C ALA A 114 19.16 -17.83 15.02
N ARG A 115 18.44 -18.92 14.76
CA ARG A 115 18.69 -20.22 15.38
C ARG A 115 19.41 -21.22 14.49
N ALA A 116 19.14 -21.20 13.18
CA ALA A 116 19.64 -22.18 12.21
C ALA A 116 20.49 -21.55 11.08
N GLY A 117 20.58 -20.21 11.01
CA GLY A 117 21.36 -19.52 9.99
C GLY A 117 22.88 -19.69 10.16
N THR A 118 23.58 -19.92 9.07
CA THR A 118 25.06 -19.92 9.00
C THR A 118 25.52 -18.52 8.60
N ALA A 119 26.42 -17.94 9.42
CA ALA A 119 26.99 -16.62 9.14
C ALA A 119 28.17 -16.74 8.16
N TYR A 120 28.20 -15.84 7.19
CA TYR A 120 29.32 -15.68 6.26
C TYR A 120 29.91 -14.27 6.42
N SER A 121 31.19 -14.10 6.12
CA SER A 121 31.83 -12.79 6.13
C SER A 121 31.40 -11.98 4.88
N TYR A 122 30.92 -10.76 5.06
CA TYR A 122 30.64 -9.86 3.93
C TYR A 122 31.89 -9.34 3.22
N MET A 123 33.09 -9.59 3.78
CA MET A 123 34.36 -9.20 3.19
C MET A 123 35.04 -10.35 2.43
N SER A 124 35.14 -11.51 3.03
CA SER A 124 35.84 -12.68 2.42
C SER A 124 34.89 -13.66 1.76
N GLY A 125 33.60 -13.67 2.12
CA GLY A 125 32.63 -14.67 1.68
C GLY A 125 32.75 -16.03 2.40
N GLU A 126 33.72 -16.18 3.29
CA GLU A 126 33.95 -17.44 4.03
C GLU A 126 32.99 -17.60 5.20
N ALA A 127 32.70 -18.86 5.57
CA ALA A 127 31.87 -19.16 6.72
C ALA A 127 32.55 -18.72 8.02
N MET A 128 31.80 -17.99 8.86
CA MET A 128 32.31 -17.54 10.15
C MET A 128 32.37 -18.65 11.17
N VAL A 129 33.38 -18.64 11.97
CA VAL A 129 33.65 -19.65 12.99
C VAL A 129 33.57 -19.05 14.39
N LYS A 130 33.12 -19.87 15.34
CA LYS A 130 33.12 -19.58 16.77
C LYS A 130 33.96 -20.59 17.49
N TYR A 131 34.94 -20.14 18.28
CA TYR A 131 35.84 -21.02 18.99
C TYR A 131 35.53 -21.01 20.50
N THR A 132 35.62 -22.19 21.15
CA THR A 132 35.71 -22.24 22.61
C THR A 132 37.15 -21.96 23.05
N GLU A 133 37.35 -21.53 24.31
CA GLU A 133 38.71 -21.27 24.83
C GLU A 133 39.60 -22.52 24.72
N GLU A 134 39.04 -23.70 25.03
CA GLU A 134 39.75 -24.97 24.93
C GLU A 134 40.22 -25.25 23.51
N ARG A 135 39.34 -25.04 22.53
CA ARG A 135 39.66 -25.24 21.11
C ARG A 135 40.70 -24.22 20.62
N VAL A 136 40.67 -23.00 21.11
CA VAL A 136 41.71 -21.98 20.79
C VAL A 136 43.06 -22.41 21.33
N VAL A 137 43.09 -22.92 22.57
CA VAL A 137 44.34 -23.44 23.17
C VAL A 137 44.89 -24.61 22.36
N GLU A 138 44.05 -25.58 21.98
CA GLU A 138 44.46 -26.71 21.13
C GLU A 138 45.05 -26.27 19.78
N MET A 139 44.38 -25.34 19.11
CA MET A 139 44.81 -24.77 17.83
C MET A 139 46.13 -24.00 17.95
N ILE A 140 46.31 -23.23 19.03
CA ILE A 140 47.59 -22.53 19.27
C ILE A 140 48.72 -23.54 19.48
N LEU A 141 48.52 -24.59 20.27
CA LEU A 141 49.49 -25.62 20.50
C LEU A 141 49.85 -26.38 19.21
N HIS A 142 48.85 -26.61 18.33
CA HIS A 142 49.08 -27.31 17.06
C HIS A 142 49.77 -26.40 16.01
N ASP A 143 49.22 -25.18 15.77
CA ASP A 143 49.64 -24.31 14.65
C ASP A 143 51.00 -23.61 14.90
N TYR A 144 51.38 -23.44 16.18
CA TYR A 144 52.55 -22.68 16.59
C TYR A 144 53.57 -23.52 17.41
N ALA A 145 53.53 -24.87 17.26
CA ALA A 145 54.51 -25.77 17.93
C ALA A 145 55.94 -25.27 17.65
N ASP A 146 56.77 -25.24 18.72
CA ASP A 146 58.16 -24.78 18.71
C ASP A 146 58.44 -23.32 18.27
N LYS A 147 57.40 -22.50 18.20
CA LYS A 147 57.48 -21.09 17.80
C LYS A 147 57.35 -20.13 19.00
N SER A 148 57.88 -18.92 18.84
CA SER A 148 57.66 -17.82 19.78
C SER A 148 56.49 -16.99 19.33
N ILE A 149 55.51 -16.77 20.21
CA ILE A 149 54.30 -16.04 19.94
C ILE A 149 54.05 -14.88 20.90
N TYR A 150 53.34 -13.89 20.41
CA TYR A 150 52.66 -12.87 21.22
C TYR A 150 51.18 -13.18 21.29
N VAL A 151 50.65 -13.15 22.52
CA VAL A 151 49.20 -13.19 22.75
C VAL A 151 48.76 -11.74 22.98
N LEU A 152 47.93 -11.24 22.06
CA LEU A 152 47.45 -9.83 22.07
C LEU A 152 45.94 -9.78 22.21
N ALA A 153 45.48 -8.72 22.87
CA ALA A 153 44.05 -8.41 22.97
C ALA A 153 43.79 -7.12 22.21
N PRO A 154 42.97 -7.15 21.12
CA PRO A 154 42.56 -5.94 20.37
C PRO A 154 41.69 -5.02 21.22
N LEU A 155 42.10 -3.73 21.36
CA LEU A 155 41.37 -2.73 22.10
C LEU A 155 40.70 -1.68 21.19
N VAL A 156 41.35 -1.33 20.09
CA VAL A 156 40.89 -0.37 19.10
C VAL A 156 41.12 -0.94 17.69
N ARG A 157 40.11 -0.84 16.83
CA ARG A 157 40.20 -1.31 15.45
C ARG A 157 39.70 -0.23 14.50
N ASN A 158 40.57 0.26 13.64
CA ASN A 158 40.30 1.22 12.57
C ASN A 158 39.47 2.47 13.02
N ARG A 159 39.86 3.09 14.15
CA ARG A 159 39.17 4.26 14.70
C ARG A 159 40.12 5.42 14.92
N LYS A 160 39.63 6.65 14.71
CA LYS A 160 40.36 7.90 15.00
C LYS A 160 40.34 8.18 16.50
N GLY A 161 41.41 8.77 17.00
CA GLY A 161 41.52 9.19 18.39
C GLY A 161 42.96 9.27 18.88
N HIS A 162 43.25 10.01 19.92
CA HIS A 162 44.56 10.16 20.51
C HIS A 162 44.89 9.09 21.56
N TYR A 163 43.91 8.38 22.07
CA TYR A 163 43.93 7.20 22.97
C TYR A 163 44.81 7.30 24.23
N ARG A 164 45.17 8.54 24.68
CA ARG A 164 45.99 8.79 25.86
C ARG A 164 45.44 8.12 27.14
N GLU A 165 44.14 8.22 27.36
CA GLU A 165 43.48 7.62 28.52
C GLU A 165 43.53 6.09 28.48
N LEU A 166 43.39 5.49 27.30
CA LEU A 166 43.47 4.04 27.08
C LEU A 166 44.89 3.54 27.46
N PHE A 167 45.93 4.21 26.97
CA PHE A 167 47.31 3.84 27.27
C PHE A 167 47.60 3.94 28.78
N GLU A 168 47.16 5.00 29.46
CA GLU A 168 47.27 5.17 30.91
C GLU A 168 46.49 4.09 31.67
N GLN A 169 45.30 3.70 31.20
CA GLN A 169 44.50 2.62 31.78
C GLN A 169 45.23 1.28 31.69
N MET A 170 45.81 0.94 30.51
CA MET A 170 46.54 -0.28 30.31
C MET A 170 47.82 -0.31 31.19
N ARG A 171 48.53 0.80 31.29
CA ARG A 171 49.71 0.93 32.18
C ARG A 171 49.33 0.71 33.66
N ARG A 172 48.20 1.29 34.12
CA ARG A 172 47.70 1.07 35.50
C ARG A 172 47.32 -0.37 35.79
N LYS A 173 46.87 -1.09 34.77
CA LYS A 173 46.55 -2.55 34.83
C LYS A 173 47.81 -3.43 34.80
N GLY A 174 49.01 -2.84 34.65
CA GLY A 174 50.30 -3.55 34.68
C GLY A 174 50.77 -4.10 33.33
N TYR A 175 50.15 -3.73 32.25
CA TYR A 175 50.63 -4.12 30.91
C TYR A 175 51.81 -3.22 30.52
N LEU A 176 52.87 -3.89 29.99
CA LEU A 176 54.12 -3.22 29.63
C LEU A 176 54.17 -2.81 28.15
N TYR A 177 53.56 -3.59 27.29
CA TYR A 177 53.73 -3.46 25.85
C TYR A 177 52.36 -3.37 25.15
N ILE A 178 52.32 -2.58 24.09
CA ILE A 178 51.17 -2.38 23.24
C ILE A 178 51.61 -2.35 21.78
N ARG A 179 50.83 -2.92 20.92
CA ARG A 179 51.03 -2.87 19.46
C ARG A 179 50.12 -1.76 18.90
N VAL A 180 50.68 -0.85 18.13
CA VAL A 180 50.00 0.24 17.48
C VAL A 180 50.33 0.21 15.99
N ASP A 181 49.34 0.09 15.16
CA ASP A 181 49.44 0.10 13.68
C ASP A 181 50.48 -0.89 13.14
N GLY A 182 50.66 -2.02 13.80
CA GLY A 182 51.61 -3.06 13.39
C GLY A 182 52.93 -3.11 14.16
N GLU A 183 53.29 -2.09 14.88
CA GLU A 183 54.55 -2.02 15.65
C GLU A 183 54.31 -2.11 17.16
N ILE A 184 55.20 -2.83 17.87
CA ILE A 184 55.11 -3.00 19.34
C ILE A 184 55.94 -1.93 20.04
N PHE A 185 55.28 -1.19 20.94
CA PHE A 185 55.85 -0.13 21.75
C PHE A 185 55.74 -0.45 23.25
N GLU A 186 56.66 0.03 24.03
CA GLU A 186 56.53 0.07 25.50
C GLU A 186 55.57 1.20 25.90
N ILE A 187 54.65 0.93 26.85
CA ILE A 187 53.67 1.90 27.30
C ILE A 187 54.32 2.92 28.21
N THR A 188 54.61 4.12 27.72
CA THR A 188 55.20 5.20 28.48
C THR A 188 54.16 6.17 29.03
N ARG A 189 54.51 6.92 30.07
CA ARG A 189 53.64 7.94 30.67
C ARG A 189 53.33 9.04 29.64
N GLY A 190 52.06 9.33 29.42
CA GLY A 190 51.62 10.37 28.48
C GLY A 190 51.63 9.95 27.01
N MET A 191 51.81 8.66 26.66
CA MET A 191 51.77 8.13 25.32
C MET A 191 50.46 8.52 24.62
N LYS A 192 50.52 8.93 23.36
CA LYS A 192 49.41 9.33 22.51
C LYS A 192 49.74 9.04 21.06
N VAL A 193 48.67 8.85 20.23
CA VAL A 193 48.78 8.67 18.77
C VAL A 193 48.10 9.84 18.04
N ASP A 194 48.25 9.91 16.72
CA ASP A 194 47.66 10.97 15.91
C ASP A 194 46.13 10.95 15.95
N ARG A 195 45.50 12.02 16.40
CA ARG A 195 44.04 12.11 16.56
C ARG A 195 43.24 11.95 15.25
N TYR A 196 43.84 12.30 14.10
CA TYR A 196 43.17 12.37 12.82
C TYR A 196 43.31 11.12 11.96
N LYS A 197 44.19 10.20 12.34
CA LYS A 197 44.38 8.90 11.67
C LYS A 197 43.58 7.80 12.34
N ASN A 198 43.23 6.80 11.53
CA ASN A 198 42.67 5.57 12.06
C ASN A 198 43.77 4.69 12.62
N HIS A 199 43.56 4.15 13.82
CA HIS A 199 44.54 3.32 14.52
C HIS A 199 43.97 1.93 14.81
N ASN A 200 44.88 0.93 14.78
CA ASN A 200 44.68 -0.39 15.38
C ASN A 200 45.57 -0.49 16.61
N ILE A 201 45.00 -0.81 17.76
CA ILE A 201 45.72 -0.86 19.03
C ILE A 201 45.40 -2.19 19.70
N GLU A 202 46.43 -2.99 19.96
CA GLU A 202 46.33 -4.26 20.64
C GLU A 202 47.31 -4.27 21.87
N VAL A 203 46.78 -4.64 23.04
CA VAL A 203 47.66 -4.83 24.21
C VAL A 203 48.31 -6.21 24.20
N VAL A 204 49.62 -6.28 24.50
CA VAL A 204 50.35 -7.56 24.61
C VAL A 204 50.06 -8.10 26.01
N ILE A 205 49.38 -9.24 26.06
CA ILE A 205 49.04 -9.95 27.30
C ILE A 205 50.20 -10.82 27.79
N ASP A 206 50.79 -11.61 26.89
CA ASP A 206 51.94 -12.47 27.24
C ASP A 206 52.84 -12.72 26.00
N ARG A 207 54.06 -13.14 26.26
CA ARG A 207 55.04 -13.57 25.27
C ARG A 207 55.46 -14.99 25.61
N LEU A 208 55.04 -15.91 24.77
CA LEU A 208 55.20 -17.32 25.01
C LEU A 208 56.13 -17.95 23.95
N LYS A 209 57.04 -18.82 24.40
CA LYS A 209 57.77 -19.73 23.52
C LYS A 209 57.14 -21.11 23.71
N LEU A 210 56.48 -21.61 22.67
CA LEU A 210 55.82 -22.92 22.70
C LEU A 210 56.91 -24.01 22.66
N GLY A 211 56.94 -24.88 23.70
CA GLY A 211 57.74 -26.06 23.71
C GLY A 211 56.92 -27.26 23.30
N ALA A 212 57.55 -28.52 23.44
CA ALA A 212 56.84 -29.74 23.06
C ALA A 212 55.45 -29.85 23.71
N ALA A 213 54.43 -30.29 22.96
CA ALA A 213 53.01 -30.26 23.27
C ALA A 213 52.53 -31.01 24.53
N ASN A 214 53.39 -31.61 25.29
CA ASN A 214 53.09 -32.49 26.44
C ASN A 214 53.36 -31.91 27.83
N ASP A 215 53.63 -30.61 27.96
CA ASP A 215 53.83 -29.96 29.27
C ASP A 215 52.49 -29.40 29.78
N GLU A 216 51.86 -30.09 30.75
CA GLU A 216 50.60 -29.70 31.37
C GLU A 216 50.66 -28.31 32.05
N THR A 217 51.82 -27.98 32.66
CA THR A 217 52.01 -26.68 33.35
C THR A 217 52.00 -25.52 32.32
N PHE A 218 52.53 -25.76 31.16
CA PHE A 218 52.51 -24.82 30.05
C PHE A 218 51.12 -24.65 29.43
N LYS A 219 50.38 -25.75 29.28
CA LYS A 219 48.98 -25.75 28.79
C LYS A 219 48.08 -24.94 29.71
N ASP A 220 48.23 -25.08 31.04
CA ASP A 220 47.50 -24.31 32.05
C ASP A 220 47.86 -22.82 31.99
N ARG A 221 49.13 -22.47 31.78
CA ARG A 221 49.56 -21.09 31.60
C ARG A 221 48.95 -20.47 30.34
N LEU A 222 49.02 -21.18 29.21
CA LEU A 222 48.43 -20.77 27.96
C LEU A 222 46.91 -20.55 28.08
N ALA A 223 46.20 -21.48 28.74
CA ALA A 223 44.77 -21.38 28.98
C ALA A 223 44.43 -20.15 29.80
N LYS A 224 45.16 -19.85 30.87
CA LYS A 224 44.99 -18.62 31.68
C LYS A 224 45.28 -17.36 30.86
N THR A 225 46.33 -17.38 30.05
CA THR A 225 46.68 -16.24 29.18
C THR A 225 45.61 -15.99 28.15
N VAL A 226 45.08 -17.04 27.50
CA VAL A 226 43.96 -16.96 26.53
C VAL A 226 42.72 -16.41 27.20
N SER A 227 42.37 -16.90 28.40
CA SER A 227 41.20 -16.41 29.15
C SER A 227 41.34 -14.90 29.52
N VAL A 228 42.53 -14.46 29.97
CA VAL A 228 42.79 -13.03 30.26
C VAL A 228 42.72 -12.21 28.99
N ALA A 229 43.31 -12.67 27.90
CA ALA A 229 43.30 -11.98 26.60
C ALA A 229 41.89 -11.85 26.05
N MET A 230 41.06 -12.92 26.10
CA MET A 230 39.65 -12.92 25.73
C MET A 230 38.84 -11.91 26.56
N LYS A 231 39.05 -11.86 27.87
CA LYS A 231 38.39 -10.91 28.76
C LYS A 231 38.76 -9.45 28.44
N GLN A 232 40.05 -9.21 28.12
CA GLN A 232 40.54 -7.85 27.85
C GLN A 232 40.20 -7.37 26.47
N GLY A 233 40.17 -8.29 25.46
CA GLY A 233 39.86 -8.01 24.05
C GLY A 233 38.38 -8.21 23.68
N ASP A 234 37.44 -8.19 24.65
CA ASP A 234 36.02 -8.40 24.42
C ASP A 234 35.67 -9.63 23.59
N SER A 235 36.23 -10.78 24.05
CA SER A 235 36.07 -12.12 23.41
C SER A 235 36.89 -12.33 22.11
N LEU A 236 37.76 -11.40 21.77
CA LEU A 236 38.65 -11.49 20.61
C LEU A 236 40.10 -11.49 21.07
N ILE A 237 40.91 -12.39 20.49
CA ILE A 237 42.36 -12.42 20.69
C ILE A 237 43.08 -12.46 19.35
N MET A 238 44.30 -12.00 19.32
CA MET A 238 45.23 -12.12 18.21
C MET A 238 46.47 -12.84 18.64
N ILE A 239 46.86 -13.89 17.92
CA ILE A 239 48.11 -14.59 18.09
C ILE A 239 49.03 -14.17 16.95
N MET A 240 50.21 -13.66 17.31
CA MET A 240 51.21 -13.22 16.34
C MET A 240 52.48 -13.97 16.54
N GLU A 241 52.99 -14.56 15.48
CA GLU A 241 54.33 -15.21 15.47
C GLU A 241 55.40 -14.11 15.48
N LYS A 242 56.36 -14.26 16.41
CA LYS A 242 57.41 -13.25 16.63
C LYS A 242 58.31 -13.05 15.42
N ASP A 243 58.69 -14.15 14.75
CA ASP A 243 59.72 -14.13 13.72
C ASP A 243 59.17 -13.78 12.33
N SER A 244 57.95 -14.21 12.01
CA SER A 244 57.29 -13.91 10.72
C SER A 244 56.39 -12.68 10.76
N GLY A 245 55.96 -12.26 11.96
CA GLY A 245 54.96 -11.21 12.12
C GLY A 245 53.55 -11.64 11.67
N SER A 246 53.36 -12.90 11.25
CA SER A 246 52.07 -13.43 10.86
C SER A 246 51.08 -13.45 12.04
N ALA A 247 49.90 -12.90 11.85
CA ALA A 247 48.88 -12.79 12.88
C ALA A 247 47.60 -13.55 12.50
N LYS A 248 47.06 -14.31 13.47
CA LYS A 248 45.78 -15.01 13.34
C LYS A 248 44.87 -14.61 14.48
N TYR A 249 43.58 -14.39 14.15
CA TYR A 249 42.59 -14.01 15.11
C TYR A 249 41.76 -15.21 15.58
N PHE A 250 41.32 -15.19 16.85
CA PHE A 250 40.41 -16.18 17.46
C PHE A 250 39.36 -15.43 18.28
N SER A 251 38.11 -15.88 18.22
CA SER A 251 37.03 -15.26 18.98
C SER A 251 36.03 -16.27 19.51
N LYS A 252 35.44 -15.96 20.66
CA LYS A 252 34.25 -16.64 21.16
C LYS A 252 32.99 -16.18 20.44
N ARG A 253 33.06 -15.08 19.71
CA ARG A 253 31.97 -14.62 18.82
C ARG A 253 32.18 -15.19 17.43
N LEU A 254 31.14 -15.18 16.62
CA LEU A 254 31.24 -15.49 15.19
C LEU A 254 32.24 -14.55 14.54
N MET A 255 33.27 -15.07 13.93
CA MET A 255 34.38 -14.31 13.38
C MET A 255 34.86 -14.92 12.05
N ASP A 256 35.26 -14.05 11.14
CA ASP A 256 35.99 -14.39 9.94
C ASP A 256 37.45 -14.66 10.32
N PRO A 257 37.96 -15.88 10.11
CA PRO A 257 39.33 -16.23 10.48
C PRO A 257 40.38 -15.47 9.66
N VAL A 258 40.02 -14.95 8.45
CA VAL A 258 40.96 -14.27 7.56
C VAL A 258 41.07 -12.79 7.88
N THR A 259 39.90 -12.12 7.98
CA THR A 259 39.82 -10.65 8.17
C THR A 259 39.69 -10.22 9.63
N GLY A 260 39.38 -11.18 10.52
CA GLY A 260 39.15 -10.94 11.94
C GLY A 260 37.87 -10.13 12.23
N ILE A 261 36.98 -9.91 11.24
CA ILE A 261 35.67 -9.27 11.47
C ILE A 261 34.84 -10.22 12.33
N ALA A 262 34.25 -9.68 13.39
CA ALA A 262 33.39 -10.44 14.31
C ALA A 262 31.98 -9.88 14.29
N TYR A 263 30.99 -10.78 14.23
CA TYR A 263 29.57 -10.46 14.36
C TYR A 263 29.10 -10.65 15.80
N LYS A 264 28.04 -9.93 16.14
CA LYS A 264 27.31 -10.20 17.39
C LYS A 264 26.63 -11.58 17.32
N ASP A 265 26.34 -12.18 18.48
CA ASP A 265 25.56 -13.40 18.53
C ASP A 265 24.19 -13.17 17.87
N PRO A 266 23.73 -14.08 16.95
CA PRO A 266 22.52 -13.86 16.18
C PRO A 266 21.28 -13.87 17.08
N ALA A 267 20.55 -12.77 17.05
CA ALA A 267 19.26 -12.60 17.72
C ALA A 267 18.20 -12.19 16.69
N PRO A 268 16.90 -12.48 16.92
CA PRO A 268 15.84 -12.16 15.94
C PRO A 268 15.73 -10.67 15.56
N ASN A 269 16.17 -9.75 16.41
CA ASN A 269 16.18 -8.31 16.15
C ASN A 269 17.21 -7.88 15.10
N ILE A 270 18.33 -8.63 14.93
CA ILE A 270 19.33 -8.39 13.88
C ILE A 270 18.72 -8.59 12.48
N PHE A 271 17.78 -9.50 12.35
CA PHE A 271 17.08 -9.79 11.09
C PHE A 271 15.81 -8.96 10.89
N SER A 272 15.58 -7.92 11.71
CA SER A 272 14.42 -7.04 11.60
C SER A 272 14.81 -5.71 10.97
N PHE A 273 14.20 -5.38 9.83
CA PHE A 273 14.33 -4.06 9.22
C PHE A 273 13.63 -2.95 10.02
N ASN A 274 12.83 -3.30 11.04
CA ASN A 274 12.21 -2.37 11.98
C ASN A 274 13.05 -2.12 13.24
N SER A 275 14.12 -2.92 13.44
CA SER A 275 15.06 -2.74 14.55
C SER A 275 16.26 -1.91 14.10
N PRO A 276 16.75 -0.98 14.93
CA PRO A 276 17.99 -0.23 14.64
C PRO A 276 19.23 -1.13 14.44
N GLU A 277 19.23 -2.34 15.02
CA GLU A 277 20.34 -3.30 14.90
C GLU A 277 20.36 -4.03 13.56
N GLY A 278 19.18 -4.28 12.95
CA GLY A 278 19.07 -5.01 11.69
C GLY A 278 18.84 -4.13 10.47
N ALA A 279 18.31 -2.94 10.66
CA ALA A 279 17.98 -2.04 9.56
C ALA A 279 19.22 -1.54 8.82
N CYS A 280 19.12 -1.41 7.50
CA CYS A 280 20.12 -0.71 6.70
C CYS A 280 20.30 0.73 7.24
N PRO A 281 21.53 1.17 7.56
CA PRO A 281 21.76 2.47 8.16
C PRO A 281 21.40 3.64 7.23
N HIS A 282 21.50 3.46 5.92
CA HIS A 282 21.23 4.49 4.93
C HIS A 282 19.71 4.74 4.76
N CYS A 283 18.93 3.71 4.44
CA CYS A 283 17.48 3.84 4.25
C CYS A 283 16.66 3.60 5.53
N LYS A 284 17.30 3.33 6.67
CA LYS A 284 16.64 3.06 7.96
C LYS A 284 15.57 1.96 7.88
N GLY A 285 15.81 0.93 7.06
CA GLY A 285 14.91 -0.21 6.89
C GLY A 285 13.76 0.00 5.89
N LEU A 286 13.73 1.11 5.15
CA LEU A 286 12.70 1.36 4.15
C LEU A 286 12.96 0.64 2.81
N GLY A 287 14.23 0.32 2.50
CA GLY A 287 14.65 -0.27 1.23
C GLY A 287 14.72 0.72 0.07
N LYS A 288 14.10 1.88 0.24
CA LYS A 288 14.05 2.98 -0.74
C LYS A 288 14.53 4.27 -0.12
N ILE A 289 14.99 5.17 -0.95
CA ILE A 289 15.36 6.55 -0.60
C ILE A 289 14.56 7.50 -1.49
N SER A 290 14.18 8.63 -0.89
CA SER A 290 13.51 9.70 -1.63
C SER A 290 14.56 10.68 -2.13
N GLU A 291 14.70 10.80 -3.43
CA GLU A 291 15.63 11.73 -4.10
C GLU A 291 14.85 12.67 -5.01
N ILE A 292 15.40 13.87 -5.21
CA ILE A 292 14.84 14.81 -6.17
C ILE A 292 15.15 14.31 -7.59
N ASP A 293 14.11 14.13 -8.38
CA ASP A 293 14.18 13.66 -9.74
C ASP A 293 14.42 14.83 -10.70
N LEU A 294 15.61 14.91 -11.27
CA LEU A 294 15.98 15.97 -12.21
C LEU A 294 15.10 15.98 -13.45
N SER A 295 14.59 14.84 -13.90
CA SER A 295 13.68 14.77 -15.05
C SER A 295 12.32 15.43 -14.76
N LYS A 296 11.92 15.49 -13.50
CA LYS A 296 10.73 16.21 -13.06
C LYS A 296 10.99 17.69 -12.78
N VAL A 297 12.23 18.02 -12.40
CA VAL A 297 12.67 19.40 -12.19
C VAL A 297 12.83 20.13 -13.53
N ILE A 298 13.40 19.44 -14.54
CA ILE A 298 13.61 19.94 -15.91
C ILE A 298 13.08 18.90 -16.90
N PRO A 299 11.76 18.85 -17.14
CA PRO A 299 11.16 17.84 -18.02
C PRO A 299 11.42 18.10 -19.51
N ASP A 300 11.66 19.36 -19.89
CA ASP A 300 11.90 19.76 -21.29
C ASP A 300 13.14 20.65 -21.37
N THR A 301 14.24 20.06 -21.84
CA THR A 301 15.51 20.76 -22.00
C THR A 301 15.55 21.71 -23.21
N ALA A 302 14.56 21.65 -24.11
CA ALA A 302 14.43 22.57 -25.24
C ALA A 302 13.89 23.93 -24.82
N GLN A 303 13.24 24.02 -23.63
CA GLN A 303 12.78 25.29 -23.07
C GLN A 303 13.91 26.05 -22.38
N SER A 304 13.77 27.39 -22.30
CA SER A 304 14.68 28.24 -21.54
C SER A 304 14.23 28.41 -20.08
N ILE A 305 15.15 28.82 -19.19
CA ILE A 305 14.83 29.13 -17.78
C ILE A 305 13.82 30.27 -17.71
N HIS A 306 13.88 31.23 -18.60
CA HIS A 306 12.93 32.34 -18.70
C HIS A 306 11.50 31.87 -18.99
N GLU A 307 11.35 30.84 -19.82
CA GLU A 307 10.05 30.22 -20.17
C GLU A 307 9.53 29.25 -19.10
N GLY A 308 10.36 28.92 -18.13
CA GLY A 308 10.01 28.04 -17.02
C GLY A 308 10.50 26.60 -17.14
N ALA A 309 11.61 26.35 -17.84
CA ALA A 309 12.22 25.02 -17.96
C ALA A 309 12.48 24.36 -16.60
N ILE A 310 12.83 25.15 -15.56
CA ILE A 310 12.99 24.70 -14.18
C ILE A 310 11.62 24.83 -13.48
N ILE A 311 10.83 23.77 -13.52
CA ILE A 311 9.45 23.77 -13.01
C ILE A 311 9.31 24.34 -11.58
N PRO A 312 10.20 24.01 -10.60
CA PRO A 312 10.11 24.58 -9.25
C PRO A 312 10.19 26.10 -9.16
N LEU A 313 10.89 26.73 -10.09
CA LEU A 313 11.02 28.19 -10.15
C LEU A 313 9.86 28.85 -10.94
N GLY A 314 9.25 28.08 -11.85
CA GLY A 314 8.23 28.58 -12.78
C GLY A 314 8.79 29.53 -13.82
N LYS A 315 7.93 30.30 -14.49
CA LYS A 315 8.34 31.34 -15.45
C LYS A 315 9.06 32.47 -14.75
N TYR A 316 9.94 33.15 -15.51
CA TYR A 316 10.71 34.27 -14.99
C TYR A 316 9.83 35.26 -14.20
N LYS A 317 10.36 35.65 -13.06
CA LYS A 317 9.84 36.73 -12.21
C LYS A 317 11.01 37.60 -11.78
N ASN A 318 10.75 38.91 -11.59
CA ASN A 318 11.76 39.83 -11.07
C ASN A 318 12.05 39.55 -9.58
N GLN A 319 12.81 38.48 -9.30
CA GLN A 319 13.14 38.00 -7.95
C GLN A 319 14.63 37.65 -7.87
N MET A 320 15.18 37.72 -6.67
CA MET A 320 16.59 37.54 -6.39
C MET A 320 17.18 36.22 -6.94
N ILE A 321 16.41 35.13 -6.88
CA ILE A 321 16.86 33.82 -7.37
C ILE A 321 17.16 33.83 -8.88
N PHE A 322 16.33 34.53 -9.68
CA PHE A 322 16.59 34.65 -11.13
C PHE A 322 17.77 35.57 -11.45
N TRP A 323 18.03 36.62 -10.63
CA TRP A 323 19.20 37.47 -10.78
C TRP A 323 20.50 36.72 -10.46
N GLN A 324 20.46 35.83 -9.43
CA GLN A 324 21.58 34.96 -9.11
C GLN A 324 21.87 33.95 -10.23
N ILE A 325 20.85 33.35 -10.81
CA ILE A 325 20.97 32.41 -11.94
C ILE A 325 21.52 33.15 -13.16
N ASP A 326 21.03 34.36 -13.46
CA ASP A 326 21.51 35.18 -14.60
C ASP A 326 23.02 35.49 -14.48
N ALA A 327 23.44 35.90 -13.30
CA ALA A 327 24.86 36.17 -13.01
C ALA A 327 25.75 34.89 -13.04
N ILE A 328 25.20 33.71 -12.84
CA ILE A 328 25.92 32.43 -13.04
C ILE A 328 26.05 32.12 -14.53
N LEU A 329 24.98 32.36 -15.30
CA LEU A 329 24.93 32.12 -16.75
C LEU A 329 25.87 33.07 -17.52
N GLU A 330 26.03 34.32 -17.08
CA GLU A 330 26.95 35.31 -17.67
C GLU A 330 28.41 34.80 -17.71
N LYS A 331 28.83 33.94 -16.79
CA LYS A 331 30.19 33.34 -16.78
C LYS A 331 30.47 32.50 -18.03
N SER A 332 29.46 32.04 -18.73
CA SER A 332 29.56 31.17 -19.91
C SER A 332 28.89 31.77 -21.17
N GLU A 333 28.70 33.09 -21.19
CA GLU A 333 28.04 33.80 -22.28
C GLU A 333 26.60 33.34 -22.58
N CYS A 334 25.97 32.65 -21.59
CA CYS A 334 24.59 32.20 -21.61
C CYS A 334 23.66 33.22 -20.95
N THR A 335 22.37 33.17 -21.28
CA THR A 335 21.34 34.02 -20.70
C THR A 335 20.18 33.20 -20.23
N LEU A 336 19.26 33.77 -19.41
CA LEU A 336 18.02 33.11 -18.99
C LEU A 336 17.15 32.65 -20.18
N LYS A 337 17.35 33.17 -21.40
CA LYS A 337 16.62 32.77 -22.62
C LYS A 337 17.31 31.64 -23.40
N THR A 338 18.52 31.24 -23.01
CA THR A 338 19.21 30.10 -23.61
C THR A 338 18.50 28.81 -23.26
N PRO A 339 18.16 27.91 -24.22
CA PRO A 339 17.61 26.59 -23.93
C PRO A 339 18.51 25.80 -23.00
N VAL A 340 17.93 25.07 -22.06
CA VAL A 340 18.69 24.33 -21.02
C VAL A 340 19.66 23.33 -21.65
N LYS A 341 19.32 22.69 -22.78
CA LYS A 341 20.21 21.78 -23.53
C LYS A 341 21.49 22.42 -24.03
N ASP A 342 21.51 23.74 -24.25
CA ASP A 342 22.64 24.52 -24.81
C ASP A 342 23.48 25.14 -23.66
N ILE A 343 23.09 25.03 -22.41
CA ILE A 343 23.84 25.47 -21.22
C ILE A 343 24.92 24.42 -20.90
N PRO A 344 26.19 24.82 -20.70
CA PRO A 344 27.24 23.90 -20.28
C PRO A 344 26.86 23.16 -18.98
N LYS A 345 27.16 21.86 -18.94
CA LYS A 345 26.78 21.00 -17.80
C LYS A 345 27.29 21.51 -16.46
N GLU A 346 28.51 22.05 -16.42
CA GLU A 346 29.12 22.58 -15.20
C GLU A 346 28.33 23.77 -14.64
N VAL A 347 27.86 24.67 -15.53
CA VAL A 347 27.02 25.82 -15.15
C VAL A 347 25.63 25.39 -14.74
N LEU A 348 25.05 24.41 -15.42
CA LEU A 348 23.77 23.82 -15.03
C LEU A 348 23.86 23.14 -13.65
N ASP A 349 24.94 22.42 -13.36
CA ASP A 349 25.20 21.82 -12.06
C ASP A 349 25.36 22.91 -10.97
N GLU A 350 26.01 24.05 -11.28
CA GLU A 350 26.09 25.20 -10.35
C GLU A 350 24.69 25.79 -10.05
N ILE A 351 23.82 25.87 -11.06
CA ILE A 351 22.42 26.31 -10.88
C ILE A 351 21.62 25.31 -10.03
N LEU A 352 21.83 24.02 -10.26
CA LEU A 352 21.06 22.98 -9.55
C LEU A 352 21.54 22.76 -8.11
N TYR A 353 22.83 22.66 -7.89
CA TYR A 353 23.42 22.25 -6.61
C TYR A 353 24.03 23.40 -5.77
N GLY A 354 24.17 24.58 -6.38
CA GLY A 354 24.69 25.78 -5.72
C GLY A 354 26.11 26.13 -6.15
N SER A 355 26.47 27.41 -5.97
CA SER A 355 27.79 27.95 -6.28
C SER A 355 28.67 27.95 -5.02
N LEU A 356 29.93 27.51 -5.19
CA LEU A 356 30.95 27.64 -4.14
C LEU A 356 31.41 29.10 -3.97
N ASP A 357 31.36 29.88 -5.05
CA ASP A 357 31.74 31.28 -5.05
C ASP A 357 30.55 32.20 -4.80
N LYS A 358 30.83 33.40 -4.25
CA LYS A 358 29.80 34.43 -4.11
C LYS A 358 29.40 34.94 -5.48
N VAL A 359 28.12 34.92 -5.78
CA VAL A 359 27.54 35.43 -7.01
C VAL A 359 27.40 36.94 -6.90
N ARG A 360 27.90 37.68 -7.90
CA ARG A 360 27.84 39.13 -8.01
C ARG A 360 26.54 39.53 -8.69
N ILE A 361 25.68 40.26 -8.00
CA ILE A 361 24.44 40.83 -8.54
C ILE A 361 24.66 42.33 -8.77
N SER A 362 24.34 42.80 -9.96
CA SER A 362 24.58 44.22 -10.30
C SER A 362 23.74 45.17 -9.43
N LYS A 363 24.32 46.33 -9.09
CA LYS A 363 23.70 47.40 -8.29
C LYS A 363 22.35 47.89 -8.85
N GLU A 364 22.20 47.84 -10.19
CA GLU A 364 20.99 48.29 -10.89
C GLU A 364 19.77 47.42 -10.57
N LEU A 365 19.98 46.11 -10.41
CA LEU A 365 18.91 45.14 -10.07
C LEU A 365 18.46 45.23 -8.60
N VAL A 366 19.41 45.54 -7.70
CA VAL A 366 19.16 45.55 -6.26
C VAL A 366 18.80 46.98 -5.75
N HIS A 367 18.87 48.02 -6.65
CA HIS A 367 18.64 49.42 -6.32
C HIS A 367 19.50 49.90 -5.15
N THR A 368 20.78 49.54 -5.15
CA THR A 368 21.79 49.93 -4.12
C THR A 368 22.90 50.73 -4.76
N ASN A 369 23.75 51.41 -3.94
CA ASN A 369 24.89 52.19 -4.40
C ASN A 369 26.11 51.34 -4.76
N SER A 370 26.11 50.01 -4.46
CA SER A 370 27.20 49.08 -4.75
C SER A 370 26.67 47.70 -5.14
N ASP A 371 27.51 46.95 -5.85
CA ASP A 371 27.16 45.55 -6.22
C ASP A 371 26.97 44.71 -4.98
N TYR A 372 26.01 43.78 -5.05
CA TYR A 372 25.67 42.90 -3.97
C TYR A 372 26.25 41.47 -4.23
N PHE A 373 26.93 40.94 -3.23
CA PHE A 373 27.53 39.61 -3.29
C PHE A 373 26.72 38.63 -2.40
N SER A 374 26.16 37.60 -3.00
CA SER A 374 25.34 36.62 -2.30
C SER A 374 25.82 35.20 -2.57
N THR A 375 25.62 34.29 -1.64
CA THR A 375 25.77 32.87 -1.85
C THR A 375 24.53 32.32 -2.55
N PHE A 376 24.71 31.42 -3.52
CA PHE A 376 23.63 30.74 -4.19
C PHE A 376 23.62 29.26 -3.80
N ASP A 377 22.59 28.83 -3.09
CA ASP A 377 22.49 27.51 -2.52
C ASP A 377 21.99 26.41 -3.52
N GLY A 378 21.54 26.83 -4.70
CA GLY A 378 21.02 25.92 -5.73
C GLY A 378 19.54 25.58 -5.59
N VAL A 379 18.93 25.19 -6.71
CA VAL A 379 17.51 24.85 -6.80
C VAL A 379 17.16 23.60 -5.97
N ILE A 380 18.06 22.63 -5.93
CA ILE A 380 17.87 21.37 -5.17
C ILE A 380 17.79 21.63 -3.67
N LYS A 381 18.68 22.50 -3.14
CA LYS A 381 18.64 22.87 -1.71
C LYS A 381 17.41 23.70 -1.37
N TYR A 382 16.99 24.58 -2.29
CA TYR A 382 15.72 25.31 -2.15
C TYR A 382 14.54 24.35 -2.03
N LEU A 383 14.43 23.34 -2.91
CA LEU A 383 13.38 22.31 -2.83
C LEU A 383 13.43 21.56 -1.51
N ARG A 384 14.61 21.14 -1.05
CA ARG A 384 14.77 20.47 0.25
C ARG A 384 14.34 21.36 1.41
N SER A 385 14.68 22.64 1.37
CA SER A 385 14.27 23.59 2.43
C SER A 385 12.75 23.77 2.50
N VAL A 386 12.06 23.76 1.36
CA VAL A 386 10.58 23.78 1.32
C VAL A 386 10.00 22.50 1.92
N MET A 387 10.60 21.34 1.62
CA MET A 387 10.16 20.05 2.19
C MET A 387 10.30 19.98 3.71
N GLU A 388 11.40 20.52 4.24
CA GLU A 388 11.76 20.43 5.66
C GLU A 388 11.08 21.52 6.51
N ASN A 389 10.98 22.74 6.00
CA ASN A 389 10.61 23.93 6.76
C ASN A 389 9.22 24.48 6.46
N ASP A 390 8.57 24.09 5.33
CA ASP A 390 7.22 24.55 5.05
C ASP A 390 6.20 23.75 5.89
N GLU A 391 5.57 24.42 6.86
CA GLU A 391 4.53 23.83 7.70
C GLU A 391 3.20 23.66 6.97
N THR A 392 3.04 24.24 5.77
CA THR A 392 1.80 24.16 5.00
C THR A 392 1.70 22.81 4.27
N ALA A 393 0.55 22.15 4.38
CA ALA A 393 0.27 20.92 3.63
C ALA A 393 0.34 21.11 2.09
N ALA A 394 0.17 22.35 1.63
CA ALA A 394 0.24 22.70 0.21
C ALA A 394 1.69 22.74 -0.30
N GLY A 395 2.62 23.34 0.45
CA GLY A 395 4.04 23.40 0.11
C GLY A 395 4.68 22.01 0.07
N LYS A 396 4.41 21.18 1.09
CA LYS A 396 4.87 19.77 1.10
C LYS A 396 4.35 18.98 -0.10
N LYS A 397 3.05 19.04 -0.37
CA LYS A 397 2.44 18.35 -1.53
C LYS A 397 3.01 18.83 -2.87
N TRP A 398 3.37 20.12 -2.96
CA TRP A 398 4.01 20.67 -4.15
C TRP A 398 5.44 20.13 -4.31
N ALA A 399 6.24 20.11 -3.25
CA ALA A 399 7.60 19.58 -3.28
C ALA A 399 7.65 18.07 -3.55
N ASP A 400 6.67 17.30 -3.02
CA ASP A 400 6.54 15.86 -3.26
C ASP A 400 6.41 15.48 -4.75
N GLN A 401 5.97 16.39 -5.60
CA GLN A 401 5.85 16.15 -7.04
C GLN A 401 7.22 15.95 -7.72
N PHE A 402 8.29 16.54 -7.15
CA PHE A 402 9.64 16.47 -7.70
C PHE A 402 10.48 15.34 -7.12
N ILE A 403 9.89 14.52 -6.23
CA ILE A 403 10.55 13.37 -5.63
C ILE A 403 10.33 12.12 -6.47
N ALA A 404 11.38 11.31 -6.60
CA ALA A 404 11.30 9.93 -7.01
C ALA A 404 11.80 9.02 -5.88
N GLU A 405 11.09 7.93 -5.66
CA GLU A 405 11.60 6.85 -4.83
C GLU A 405 12.54 5.98 -5.67
N ARG A 406 13.76 5.81 -5.19
CA ARG A 406 14.75 4.90 -5.78
C ARG A 406 15.13 3.83 -4.78
N GLU A 407 15.54 2.68 -5.27
CA GLU A 407 16.10 1.66 -4.42
C GLU A 407 17.35 2.17 -3.70
N CYS A 408 17.48 1.80 -2.44
CA CYS A 408 18.64 2.20 -1.63
C CYS A 408 19.92 1.57 -2.20
N PRO A 409 20.94 2.36 -2.59
CA PRO A 409 22.16 1.84 -3.21
C PRO A 409 23.02 1.00 -2.26
N GLU A 410 22.83 1.12 -0.95
CA GLU A 410 23.58 0.34 0.02
C GLU A 410 23.01 -1.05 0.24
N CYS A 411 21.70 -1.19 0.32
CA CYS A 411 21.05 -2.50 0.56
C CYS A 411 20.31 -3.03 -0.68
N ASN A 412 20.34 -2.36 -1.83
CA ASN A 412 19.67 -2.76 -3.07
C ASN A 412 18.21 -3.22 -2.82
N GLY A 413 17.44 -2.39 -2.09
CA GLY A 413 16.04 -2.69 -1.75
C GLY A 413 15.83 -3.71 -0.62
N GLN A 414 16.86 -4.41 -0.15
CA GLN A 414 16.75 -5.51 0.82
C GLN A 414 16.48 -5.08 2.27
N ARG A 415 16.49 -3.78 2.58
CA ARG A 415 16.11 -3.15 3.86
C ARG A 415 17.01 -3.44 5.06
N LEU A 416 17.81 -4.49 5.03
CA LEU A 416 18.67 -4.95 6.12
C LEU A 416 20.11 -4.46 5.93
N ASN A 417 20.89 -4.44 7.02
CA ASN A 417 22.32 -4.16 7.00
C ASN A 417 23.12 -5.34 6.43
N ARG A 418 24.39 -5.11 6.09
CA ARG A 418 25.26 -6.11 5.47
C ARG A 418 25.48 -7.34 6.35
N GLU A 419 25.56 -7.16 7.66
CA GLU A 419 25.74 -8.26 8.61
C GLU A 419 24.56 -9.23 8.58
N ALA A 420 23.32 -8.72 8.68
CA ALA A 420 22.11 -9.53 8.61
C ALA A 420 21.95 -10.26 7.26
N LEU A 421 22.31 -9.60 6.16
CA LEU A 421 22.23 -10.16 4.80
C LEU A 421 23.29 -11.25 4.55
N SER A 422 24.34 -11.33 5.39
CA SER A 422 25.40 -12.32 5.28
C SER A 422 25.07 -13.66 5.97
N TYR A 423 23.92 -13.76 6.64
CA TYR A 423 23.43 -15.04 7.15
C TYR A 423 22.65 -15.79 6.06
N ARG A 424 22.94 -17.06 5.89
CA ARG A 424 22.26 -17.95 4.92
C ARG A 424 21.77 -19.22 5.58
N ILE A 425 20.66 -19.73 5.06
CA ILE A 425 20.19 -21.10 5.27
C ILE A 425 20.15 -21.74 3.89
N TRP A 426 20.89 -22.83 3.71
CA TRP A 426 21.15 -23.43 2.41
C TRP A 426 21.75 -22.35 1.47
N ASP A 427 21.01 -21.87 0.44
CA ASP A 427 21.47 -20.96 -0.61
C ASP A 427 20.99 -19.51 -0.46
N LYS A 428 20.03 -19.23 0.44
CA LYS A 428 19.32 -17.94 0.52
C LYS A 428 19.55 -17.19 1.82
N ASN A 429 19.60 -15.86 1.75
CA ASN A 429 19.45 -14.99 2.91
C ASN A 429 17.94 -14.65 3.16
N ILE A 430 17.62 -14.02 4.30
CA ILE A 430 16.24 -13.71 4.68
C ILE A 430 15.55 -12.73 3.71
N ALA A 431 16.29 -11.80 3.12
CA ALA A 431 15.72 -10.83 2.17
C ALA A 431 15.41 -11.49 0.83
N GLU A 432 16.29 -12.38 0.35
CA GLU A 432 16.07 -13.17 -0.86
C GLU A 432 14.84 -14.06 -0.73
N LEU A 433 14.66 -14.74 0.42
CA LEU A 433 13.43 -15.51 0.69
C LEU A 433 12.18 -14.64 0.73
N SER A 434 12.29 -13.47 1.35
CA SER A 434 11.15 -12.54 1.43
C SER A 434 10.75 -11.94 0.08
N ALA A 435 11.67 -11.94 -0.90
CA ALA A 435 11.43 -11.45 -2.25
C ALA A 435 10.86 -12.52 -3.21
N MET A 436 10.89 -13.79 -2.80
CA MET A 436 10.29 -14.89 -3.58
C MET A 436 8.78 -14.82 -3.57
N ASP A 437 8.14 -15.25 -4.66
CA ASP A 437 6.71 -15.48 -4.69
C ASP A 437 6.35 -16.62 -3.72
N ILE A 438 5.14 -16.58 -3.16
CA ILE A 438 4.70 -17.53 -2.13
C ILE A 438 4.78 -18.98 -2.64
N THR A 439 4.52 -19.21 -3.92
CA THR A 439 4.66 -20.53 -4.56
C THR A 439 6.09 -21.02 -4.52
N ASP A 440 7.05 -20.20 -4.95
CA ASP A 440 8.47 -20.55 -4.94
C ASP A 440 9.00 -20.73 -3.51
N LEU A 441 8.53 -19.87 -2.60
CA LEU A 441 8.87 -19.96 -1.18
C LEU A 441 8.37 -21.28 -0.56
N LYS A 442 7.20 -21.77 -0.94
CA LYS A 442 6.68 -23.08 -0.52
C LYS A 442 7.64 -24.19 -0.94
N VAL A 443 8.02 -24.21 -2.22
CA VAL A 443 8.95 -25.23 -2.75
C VAL A 443 10.27 -25.19 -1.97
N TRP A 444 10.84 -24.03 -1.75
CA TRP A 444 12.07 -23.87 -0.99
C TRP A 444 11.93 -24.37 0.45
N ILE A 445 10.82 -24.07 1.13
CA ILE A 445 10.55 -24.51 2.52
C ILE A 445 10.36 -26.04 2.60
N GLU A 446 9.84 -26.69 1.56
CA GLU A 446 9.72 -28.15 1.50
C GLU A 446 11.05 -28.85 1.27
N GLU A 447 11.97 -28.22 0.54
CA GLU A 447 13.26 -28.80 0.20
C GLU A 447 14.38 -28.49 1.20
N VAL A 448 14.31 -27.35 1.91
CA VAL A 448 15.39 -26.88 2.79
C VAL A 448 15.86 -27.92 3.81
N GLU A 449 14.96 -28.76 4.33
CA GLU A 449 15.31 -29.81 5.30
C GLU A 449 16.31 -30.84 4.75
N LYS A 450 16.33 -31.09 3.44
CA LYS A 450 17.25 -32.02 2.77
C LYS A 450 18.65 -31.45 2.62
N HIS A 451 18.81 -30.13 2.72
CA HIS A 451 20.07 -29.42 2.42
C HIS A 451 20.75 -28.80 3.64
N VAL A 452 20.17 -28.96 4.83
CA VAL A 452 20.76 -28.47 6.09
C VAL A 452 21.20 -29.63 6.97
N SER A 453 22.11 -29.36 7.91
CA SER A 453 22.65 -30.38 8.82
C SER A 453 21.55 -30.92 9.76
N GLU A 454 21.73 -32.15 10.28
CA GLU A 454 20.79 -32.76 11.24
C GLU A 454 20.51 -31.90 12.46
N LYS A 455 21.52 -31.19 12.97
CA LYS A 455 21.37 -30.21 14.07
C LYS A 455 20.44 -29.06 13.67
N GLN A 456 20.62 -28.51 12.48
CA GLN A 456 19.78 -27.43 11.96
C GLN A 456 18.35 -27.90 11.69
N GLN A 457 18.19 -29.14 11.17
CA GLN A 457 16.84 -29.74 10.97
C GLN A 457 16.08 -29.83 12.28
N LEU A 458 16.73 -30.34 13.36
CA LEU A 458 16.08 -30.46 14.67
C LEU A 458 15.64 -29.12 15.24
N ILE A 459 16.48 -28.10 15.09
CA ILE A 459 16.19 -26.73 15.55
C ILE A 459 15.07 -26.07 14.72
N ALA A 460 15.10 -26.28 13.39
CA ALA A 460 14.19 -25.63 12.46
C ALA A 460 12.78 -26.27 12.40
N LYS A 461 12.65 -27.54 12.79
CA LYS A 461 11.43 -28.37 12.60
C LYS A 461 10.11 -27.68 12.97
N GLU A 462 9.99 -27.20 14.20
CA GLU A 462 8.74 -26.56 14.65
C GLU A 462 8.52 -25.19 13.99
N ILE A 463 9.59 -24.45 13.71
CA ILE A 463 9.52 -23.15 13.04
C ILE A 463 9.05 -23.33 11.59
N LEU A 464 9.63 -24.29 10.86
CA LEU A 464 9.26 -24.61 9.48
C LEU A 464 7.80 -25.10 9.39
N LYS A 465 7.35 -25.89 10.36
CA LYS A 465 5.94 -26.32 10.45
C LYS A 465 4.97 -25.14 10.52
N GLU A 466 5.26 -24.14 11.36
CA GLU A 466 4.44 -22.94 11.48
C GLU A 466 4.48 -22.06 10.22
N ILE A 467 5.65 -21.94 9.57
CA ILE A 467 5.79 -21.23 8.31
C ILE A 467 4.99 -21.93 7.20
N ARG A 468 5.10 -23.25 7.05
CA ARG A 468 4.35 -24.06 6.06
C ARG A 468 2.84 -23.86 6.20
N LYS A 469 2.37 -23.91 7.44
CA LYS A 469 0.94 -23.71 7.74
C LYS A 469 0.45 -22.36 7.24
N ARG A 470 1.17 -21.26 7.55
CA ARG A 470 0.80 -19.89 7.13
C ARG A 470 0.91 -19.68 5.62
N ILE A 471 1.93 -20.26 4.99
CA ILE A 471 2.10 -20.24 3.53
C ILE A 471 0.90 -20.94 2.86
N ASN A 472 0.50 -22.12 3.32
CA ASN A 472 -0.63 -22.83 2.75
C ASN A 472 -1.92 -22.02 2.86
N PHE A 473 -2.18 -21.31 3.97
CA PHE A 473 -3.35 -20.44 4.08
C PHE A 473 -3.33 -19.29 3.07
N LEU A 474 -2.16 -18.72 2.76
CA LEU A 474 -2.06 -17.69 1.72
C LEU A 474 -2.34 -18.26 0.32
N LEU A 475 -1.91 -19.48 0.05
CA LEU A 475 -2.20 -20.19 -1.20
C LEU A 475 -3.68 -20.56 -1.33
N ASP A 476 -4.31 -21.00 -0.23
CA ASP A 476 -5.73 -21.38 -0.20
C ASP A 476 -6.66 -20.18 -0.46
N VAL A 477 -6.24 -18.96 -0.10
CA VAL A 477 -6.99 -17.73 -0.44
C VAL A 477 -6.57 -17.10 -1.78
N GLY A 478 -5.75 -17.80 -2.61
CA GLY A 478 -5.37 -17.35 -3.96
C GLY A 478 -4.39 -16.17 -3.98
N LEU A 479 -3.42 -16.12 -3.06
CA LEU A 479 -2.38 -15.11 -2.97
C LEU A 479 -0.98 -15.65 -3.33
N ASP A 480 -0.93 -16.65 -4.22
CA ASP A 480 0.25 -17.38 -4.66
C ASP A 480 1.33 -16.50 -5.32
N TYR A 481 0.90 -15.45 -6.01
CA TYR A 481 1.75 -14.50 -6.75
C TYR A 481 2.37 -13.39 -5.90
N LEU A 482 1.98 -13.24 -4.61
CA LEU A 482 2.55 -12.23 -3.73
C LEU A 482 3.92 -12.65 -3.19
N SER A 483 4.74 -11.66 -2.85
CA SER A 483 5.97 -11.84 -2.10
C SER A 483 5.86 -11.29 -0.67
N LEU A 484 6.61 -11.84 0.28
CA LEU A 484 6.56 -11.43 1.68
C LEU A 484 7.05 -9.99 1.91
N ASN A 485 7.96 -9.49 1.06
CA ASN A 485 8.50 -8.12 1.15
C ASN A 485 7.58 -7.06 0.57
N ARG A 486 6.47 -7.43 -0.10
CA ARG A 486 5.53 -6.48 -0.70
C ARG A 486 4.89 -5.61 0.38
N GLN A 487 4.94 -4.30 0.17
CA GLN A 487 4.40 -3.32 1.13
C GLN A 487 2.87 -3.38 1.20
N SER A 488 2.32 -3.36 2.40
CA SER A 488 0.86 -3.37 2.61
C SER A 488 0.15 -2.19 1.95
N ALA A 489 0.82 -1.04 1.82
CA ALA A 489 0.28 0.14 1.15
C ALA A 489 0.08 -0.03 -0.38
N THR A 490 0.74 -1.03 -0.99
CA THR A 490 0.64 -1.33 -2.44
C THR A 490 -0.38 -2.42 -2.77
N LEU A 491 -1.00 -3.00 -1.75
CA LEU A 491 -2.01 -4.04 -1.91
C LEU A 491 -3.35 -3.44 -2.31
N SER A 492 -4.07 -4.15 -3.16
CA SER A 492 -5.49 -3.87 -3.40
C SER A 492 -6.33 -4.14 -2.13
N GLY A 493 -7.55 -3.59 -2.08
CA GLY A 493 -8.47 -3.83 -0.97
C GLY A 493 -8.74 -5.32 -0.77
N GLY A 494 -9.00 -6.05 -1.83
CA GLY A 494 -9.24 -7.50 -1.80
C GLY A 494 -8.01 -8.32 -1.39
N GLU A 495 -6.80 -7.98 -1.86
CA GLU A 495 -5.56 -8.63 -1.40
C GLU A 495 -5.34 -8.45 0.10
N SER A 496 -5.51 -7.22 0.61
CA SER A 496 -5.37 -6.92 2.04
C SER A 496 -6.39 -7.68 2.89
N GLN A 497 -7.63 -7.77 2.43
CA GLN A 497 -8.70 -8.52 3.09
C GLN A 497 -8.40 -10.02 3.15
N ARG A 498 -7.95 -10.61 2.04
CA ARG A 498 -7.57 -12.04 1.97
C ARG A 498 -6.36 -12.37 2.84
N ILE A 499 -5.37 -11.48 2.94
CA ILE A 499 -4.24 -11.65 3.88
C ILE A 499 -4.76 -11.72 5.31
N ARG A 500 -5.70 -10.85 5.69
CA ARG A 500 -6.31 -10.89 7.02
C ARG A 500 -7.11 -12.18 7.25
N LEU A 501 -7.87 -12.60 6.25
CA LEU A 501 -8.62 -13.86 6.30
C LEU A 501 -7.66 -15.04 6.51
N ALA A 502 -6.58 -15.15 5.73
CA ALA A 502 -5.55 -16.17 5.89
C ALA A 502 -4.93 -16.16 7.30
N THR A 503 -4.66 -14.97 7.85
CA THR A 503 -4.13 -14.81 9.21
C THR A 503 -5.14 -15.30 10.26
N GLN A 504 -6.43 -15.00 10.08
CA GLN A 504 -7.49 -15.45 11.02
C GLN A 504 -7.72 -16.95 10.95
N ILE A 505 -7.73 -17.56 9.77
CA ILE A 505 -7.76 -19.03 9.62
C ILE A 505 -6.54 -19.64 10.32
N GLY A 506 -5.38 -19.00 10.16
CA GLY A 506 -4.14 -19.41 10.82
C GLY A 506 -4.17 -19.38 12.34
N SER A 507 -4.96 -18.49 12.94
CA SER A 507 -5.10 -18.37 14.39
C SER A 507 -5.86 -19.55 15.04
N GLN A 508 -6.62 -20.32 14.24
CA GLN A 508 -7.43 -21.47 14.67
C GLN A 508 -8.39 -21.15 15.85
N LEU A 509 -8.86 -19.91 15.91
CA LEU A 509 -9.87 -19.52 16.88
C LEU A 509 -11.18 -20.28 16.63
N VAL A 510 -11.84 -20.69 17.69
CA VAL A 510 -13.13 -21.40 17.66
C VAL A 510 -14.19 -20.58 18.37
N ASN A 511 -15.46 -20.81 18.01
CA ASN A 511 -16.61 -20.12 18.59
C ASN A 511 -16.56 -18.59 18.44
N VAL A 512 -16.03 -18.11 17.31
CA VAL A 512 -15.97 -16.70 16.90
C VAL A 512 -17.01 -16.42 15.83
N LEU A 513 -17.57 -15.24 15.83
CA LEU A 513 -18.40 -14.71 14.73
C LEU A 513 -17.54 -13.83 13.82
N TYR A 514 -17.26 -14.31 12.62
CA TYR A 514 -16.55 -13.53 11.58
C TYR A 514 -17.56 -12.80 10.69
N ILE A 515 -17.31 -11.54 10.40
CA ILE A 515 -18.12 -10.74 9.48
C ILE A 515 -17.18 -10.18 8.39
N LEU A 516 -17.46 -10.56 7.12
CA LEU A 516 -16.67 -10.20 5.95
C LEU A 516 -17.49 -9.31 5.01
N ASP A 517 -16.84 -8.28 4.46
CA ASP A 517 -17.43 -7.36 3.48
C ASP A 517 -16.90 -7.69 2.08
N GLU A 518 -17.73 -8.29 1.25
CA GLU A 518 -17.48 -8.60 -0.17
C GLU A 518 -16.09 -9.23 -0.42
N PRO A 519 -15.77 -10.39 0.18
CA PRO A 519 -14.44 -10.99 0.08
C PRO A 519 -14.08 -11.51 -1.32
N SER A 520 -15.05 -11.68 -2.24
CA SER A 520 -14.84 -12.11 -3.63
C SER A 520 -14.34 -10.98 -4.56
N ILE A 521 -14.23 -9.75 -4.07
CA ILE A 521 -13.84 -8.58 -4.89
C ILE A 521 -12.47 -8.78 -5.56
N GLY A 522 -12.42 -8.46 -6.87
CA GLY A 522 -11.21 -8.54 -7.68
C GLY A 522 -10.70 -9.97 -7.90
N LEU A 523 -11.53 -10.98 -7.60
CA LEU A 523 -11.22 -12.38 -7.85
C LEU A 523 -11.70 -12.82 -9.23
N HIS A 524 -10.84 -13.58 -9.91
CA HIS A 524 -11.28 -14.39 -11.01
C HIS A 524 -12.10 -15.58 -10.50
N GLN A 525 -13.01 -16.12 -11.33
CA GLN A 525 -13.92 -17.20 -10.93
C GLN A 525 -13.19 -18.46 -10.42
N CYS A 526 -12.00 -18.76 -10.95
CA CYS A 526 -11.17 -19.85 -10.44
C CYS A 526 -10.73 -19.64 -8.99
N ASP A 527 -10.41 -18.38 -8.62
CA ASP A 527 -9.92 -18.03 -7.27
C ASP A 527 -11.09 -17.99 -6.27
N ASN A 528 -12.31 -17.68 -6.74
CA ASN A 528 -13.51 -17.64 -5.91
C ASN A 528 -13.80 -19.01 -5.26
N ASN A 529 -13.60 -20.10 -5.99
CA ASN A 529 -13.77 -21.45 -5.45
C ASN A 529 -12.79 -21.76 -4.29
N ARG A 530 -11.56 -21.25 -4.36
CA ARG A 530 -10.57 -21.39 -3.29
C ARG A 530 -11.01 -20.61 -2.05
N LEU A 531 -11.49 -19.38 -2.25
CA LEU A 531 -12.02 -18.55 -1.17
C LEU A 531 -13.22 -19.22 -0.47
N ILE A 532 -14.19 -19.74 -1.23
CA ILE A 532 -15.36 -20.45 -0.69
C ILE A 532 -14.90 -21.65 0.18
N LYS A 533 -13.93 -22.42 -0.31
CA LYS A 533 -13.36 -23.54 0.46
C LYS A 533 -12.78 -23.06 1.77
N SER A 534 -11.98 -21.99 1.77
CA SER A 534 -11.37 -21.43 2.98
C SER A 534 -12.40 -20.91 3.98
N LEU A 535 -13.51 -20.30 3.52
CA LEU A 535 -14.60 -19.85 4.40
C LEU A 535 -15.35 -21.04 5.03
N ARG A 536 -15.53 -22.14 4.27
CA ARG A 536 -16.11 -23.37 4.80
C ARG A 536 -15.20 -24.02 5.84
N GLU A 537 -13.89 -24.06 5.60
CA GLU A 537 -12.92 -24.55 6.60
C GLU A 537 -12.98 -23.72 7.88
N LEU A 538 -13.08 -22.39 7.77
CA LEU A 538 -13.23 -21.49 8.92
C LEU A 538 -14.52 -21.78 9.71
N ARG A 539 -15.64 -22.04 9.01
CA ARG A 539 -16.91 -22.50 9.61
C ARG A 539 -16.76 -23.86 10.31
N ASP A 540 -16.12 -24.82 9.65
CA ASP A 540 -16.00 -26.21 10.13
C ASP A 540 -15.12 -26.32 11.38
N LEU A 541 -14.27 -25.29 11.65
CA LEU A 541 -13.59 -25.14 12.94
C LEU A 541 -14.56 -24.80 14.11
N GLY A 542 -15.86 -24.64 13.85
CA GLY A 542 -16.86 -24.28 14.86
C GLY A 542 -17.12 -22.79 14.99
N ASN A 543 -16.91 -22.04 13.91
CA ASN A 543 -17.16 -20.60 13.84
C ASN A 543 -18.44 -20.28 13.05
N THR A 544 -19.04 -19.13 13.33
CA THR A 544 -20.09 -18.56 12.49
C THR A 544 -19.46 -17.54 11.55
N VAL A 545 -19.77 -17.62 10.26
CA VAL A 545 -19.21 -16.73 9.24
C VAL A 545 -20.36 -16.00 8.52
N ILE A 546 -20.45 -14.68 8.71
CA ILE A 546 -21.38 -13.82 7.97
C ILE A 546 -20.60 -13.14 6.84
N VAL A 547 -21.10 -13.24 5.63
CA VAL A 547 -20.50 -12.64 4.43
C VAL A 547 -21.54 -11.74 3.77
N VAL A 548 -21.22 -10.47 3.60
CA VAL A 548 -22.02 -9.55 2.75
C VAL A 548 -21.54 -9.77 1.31
N GLU A 549 -22.39 -10.35 0.45
CA GLU A 549 -21.99 -10.78 -0.90
C GLU A 549 -23.12 -10.73 -1.93
N HIS A 550 -22.68 -10.69 -3.21
CA HIS A 550 -23.54 -10.69 -4.38
C HIS A 550 -23.20 -11.80 -5.39
N ASP A 551 -22.14 -12.55 -5.15
CA ASP A 551 -21.68 -13.63 -6.00
C ASP A 551 -22.60 -14.86 -5.91
N GLU A 552 -22.97 -15.41 -7.08
CA GLU A 552 -23.88 -16.58 -7.15
C GLU A 552 -23.25 -17.83 -6.52
N ASP A 553 -21.96 -18.10 -6.77
CA ASP A 553 -21.30 -19.29 -6.24
C ASP A 553 -21.16 -19.23 -4.72
N MET A 554 -20.95 -18.02 -4.17
CA MET A 554 -20.93 -17.80 -2.73
C MET A 554 -22.33 -18.04 -2.11
N MET A 555 -23.41 -17.53 -2.75
CA MET A 555 -24.78 -17.77 -2.29
C MET A 555 -25.15 -19.27 -2.36
N ARG A 556 -24.74 -19.95 -3.43
CA ARG A 556 -24.94 -21.39 -3.60
C ARG A 556 -24.19 -22.22 -2.54
N ALA A 557 -23.06 -21.72 -2.09
CA ALA A 557 -22.21 -22.38 -1.11
C ALA A 557 -22.66 -22.14 0.34
N ALA A 558 -23.55 -21.17 0.59
CA ALA A 558 -24.01 -20.77 1.90
C ALA A 558 -24.95 -21.80 2.52
N ASP A 559 -24.85 -21.95 3.85
CA ASP A 559 -25.80 -22.73 4.65
C ASP A 559 -27.09 -21.94 4.91
N TRP A 560 -26.99 -20.60 4.95
CA TRP A 560 -28.11 -19.70 5.21
C TRP A 560 -27.96 -18.40 4.45
N ILE A 561 -29.06 -17.89 3.88
CA ILE A 561 -29.09 -16.63 3.13
C ILE A 561 -30.10 -15.69 3.80
N VAL A 562 -29.73 -14.41 3.92
CA VAL A 562 -30.60 -13.31 4.32
C VAL A 562 -30.63 -12.29 3.18
N ASP A 563 -31.76 -12.14 2.52
CA ASP A 563 -31.96 -11.18 1.44
C ASP A 563 -32.66 -9.92 1.97
N ILE A 564 -32.00 -8.75 1.80
CA ILE A 564 -32.44 -7.47 2.33
C ILE A 564 -32.88 -6.55 1.20
N GLY A 565 -34.14 -6.10 1.27
CA GLY A 565 -34.78 -5.33 0.22
C GLY A 565 -36.01 -4.59 0.71
N PRO A 566 -37.06 -4.50 -0.13
CA PRO A 566 -37.11 -4.93 -1.56
C PRO A 566 -36.37 -4.00 -2.53
N LYS A 567 -36.01 -2.77 -2.09
CA LYS A 567 -35.31 -1.74 -2.88
C LYS A 567 -34.22 -1.08 -2.04
N ALA A 568 -33.57 -0.07 -2.59
CA ALA A 568 -32.52 0.69 -1.92
C ALA A 568 -33.04 1.89 -1.08
N GLY A 569 -32.28 2.34 -0.11
CA GLY A 569 -32.54 3.50 0.73
C GLY A 569 -33.83 3.40 1.53
N ARG A 570 -34.69 4.43 1.52
CA ARG A 570 -35.97 4.44 2.28
C ARG A 570 -36.97 3.36 1.86
N LYS A 571 -36.83 2.82 0.64
CA LYS A 571 -37.68 1.73 0.12
C LYS A 571 -37.06 0.34 0.37
N GLY A 572 -35.90 0.30 1.01
CA GLY A 572 -35.23 -0.91 1.49
C GLY A 572 -35.39 -1.08 3.00
N GLY A 573 -34.45 -1.79 3.63
CA GLY A 573 -34.34 -1.95 5.06
C GLY A 573 -35.28 -2.98 5.65
N GLU A 574 -35.78 -3.93 4.86
CA GLU A 574 -36.64 -5.04 5.29
C GLU A 574 -35.97 -6.37 4.92
N VAL A 575 -36.15 -7.42 5.70
CA VAL A 575 -35.76 -8.79 5.32
C VAL A 575 -36.85 -9.35 4.41
N VAL A 576 -36.52 -9.56 3.16
CA VAL A 576 -37.48 -10.09 2.16
C VAL A 576 -37.41 -11.61 2.07
N PHE A 577 -36.32 -12.21 2.51
CA PHE A 577 -36.12 -13.65 2.63
C PHE A 577 -35.05 -14.00 3.65
N GLN A 578 -35.24 -15.11 4.38
CA GLN A 578 -34.23 -15.81 5.16
C GLN A 578 -34.46 -17.33 5.08
N GLY A 579 -33.39 -18.08 4.79
CA GLY A 579 -33.48 -19.53 4.61
C GLY A 579 -32.31 -20.12 3.85
N THR A 580 -32.43 -21.36 3.37
CA THR A 580 -31.42 -22.03 2.54
C THR A 580 -31.48 -21.56 1.08
N TYR A 581 -30.43 -21.82 0.32
CA TYR A 581 -30.37 -21.50 -1.11
C TYR A 581 -31.54 -22.12 -1.91
N GLU A 582 -31.87 -23.40 -1.66
CA GLU A 582 -32.97 -24.09 -2.32
C GLU A 582 -34.36 -23.50 -2.01
N GLN A 583 -34.53 -22.98 -0.77
CA GLN A 583 -35.74 -22.26 -0.39
C GLN A 583 -35.83 -20.91 -1.09
N MET A 584 -34.71 -20.21 -1.24
CA MET A 584 -34.64 -18.94 -1.93
C MET A 584 -35.05 -19.06 -3.40
N LEU A 585 -34.60 -20.09 -4.11
CA LEU A 585 -34.99 -20.34 -5.51
C LEU A 585 -36.50 -20.50 -5.75
N LYS A 586 -37.26 -20.81 -4.69
CA LYS A 586 -38.73 -20.95 -4.75
C LYS A 586 -39.46 -19.64 -4.47
N THR A 587 -38.75 -18.55 -4.17
CA THR A 587 -39.33 -17.24 -3.87
C THR A 587 -39.33 -16.35 -5.12
N HIS A 588 -40.09 -15.25 -5.07
CA HIS A 588 -40.14 -14.23 -6.13
C HIS A 588 -39.37 -12.97 -5.76
N THR A 589 -38.37 -13.05 -4.89
CA THR A 589 -37.48 -11.91 -4.62
C THR A 589 -36.67 -11.55 -5.87
N LEU A 590 -36.22 -10.30 -5.96
CA LEU A 590 -35.44 -9.86 -7.11
C LEU A 590 -34.15 -10.70 -7.28
N THR A 591 -33.50 -11.04 -6.17
CA THR A 591 -32.30 -11.90 -6.16
C THR A 591 -32.65 -13.31 -6.69
N ALA A 592 -33.76 -13.90 -6.24
CA ALA A 592 -34.20 -15.21 -6.68
C ALA A 592 -34.52 -15.23 -8.19
N GLN A 593 -35.11 -14.18 -8.74
CA GLN A 593 -35.41 -14.09 -10.17
C GLN A 593 -34.14 -14.12 -11.05
N TYR A 594 -33.03 -13.54 -10.58
CA TYR A 594 -31.73 -13.64 -11.27
C TYR A 594 -31.13 -15.05 -11.13
N LEU A 595 -31.19 -15.64 -9.93
CA LEU A 595 -30.66 -16.99 -9.67
C LEU A 595 -31.44 -18.09 -10.39
N ASN A 596 -32.74 -17.92 -10.58
CA ASN A 596 -33.60 -18.85 -11.36
C ASN A 596 -33.51 -18.63 -12.87
N GLY A 597 -32.88 -17.60 -13.34
CA GLY A 597 -32.82 -17.23 -14.74
C GLY A 597 -34.10 -16.59 -15.30
N GLU A 598 -35.07 -16.23 -14.45
CA GLU A 598 -36.27 -15.46 -14.84
C GLU A 598 -35.89 -14.06 -15.33
N GLN A 599 -34.86 -13.46 -14.71
CA GLN A 599 -34.21 -12.25 -15.17
C GLN A 599 -32.74 -12.54 -15.50
N GLN A 600 -32.27 -12.02 -16.60
CA GLN A 600 -30.88 -12.17 -17.05
C GLN A 600 -30.39 -10.88 -17.68
N ILE A 601 -29.09 -10.61 -17.51
CA ILE A 601 -28.41 -9.58 -18.28
C ILE A 601 -28.19 -10.11 -19.69
N ALA A 602 -28.90 -9.54 -20.66
CA ALA A 602 -28.96 -10.07 -22.04
C ALA A 602 -27.59 -10.00 -22.74
N LEU A 603 -27.32 -11.01 -23.56
CA LEU A 603 -26.20 -10.98 -24.50
C LEU A 603 -26.46 -9.93 -25.58
N PRO A 604 -25.44 -9.20 -26.05
CA PRO A 604 -25.59 -8.29 -27.19
C PRO A 604 -25.93 -9.10 -28.46
N LYS A 605 -26.91 -8.64 -29.22
CA LYS A 605 -27.30 -9.32 -30.46
C LYS A 605 -26.22 -9.21 -31.55
N VAL A 606 -25.44 -8.16 -31.53
CA VAL A 606 -24.36 -7.89 -32.51
C VAL A 606 -23.26 -7.10 -31.79
N HIS A 607 -22.00 -7.51 -31.97
CA HIS A 607 -20.86 -6.75 -31.48
C HIS A 607 -20.55 -5.58 -32.43
N ARG A 608 -20.14 -4.44 -31.84
CA ARG A 608 -19.81 -3.25 -32.60
C ARG A 608 -18.51 -3.47 -33.39
N LYS A 609 -18.49 -3.02 -34.63
CA LYS A 609 -17.31 -3.09 -35.50
C LYS A 609 -16.23 -2.06 -35.06
N GLY A 610 -16.61 -1.06 -34.28
CA GLY A 610 -15.74 0.06 -33.93
C GLY A 610 -15.65 1.09 -35.09
N ASN A 611 -14.73 2.05 -34.94
CA ASN A 611 -14.53 3.12 -35.92
C ASN A 611 -13.37 2.83 -36.90
N GLY A 612 -12.80 1.62 -36.88
CA GLY A 612 -11.67 1.21 -37.72
C GLY A 612 -10.31 1.78 -37.32
N LYS A 613 -10.22 2.46 -36.17
CA LYS A 613 -9.00 3.01 -35.60
C LYS A 613 -8.64 2.30 -34.31
N SER A 614 -7.34 2.27 -33.99
CA SER A 614 -6.84 1.61 -32.79
C SER A 614 -5.74 2.43 -32.12
N ILE A 615 -5.53 2.18 -30.83
CA ILE A 615 -4.32 2.54 -30.11
C ILE A 615 -3.49 1.26 -30.02
N TRP A 616 -2.23 1.33 -30.43
CA TRP A 616 -1.26 0.25 -30.29
C TRP A 616 -0.23 0.59 -29.24
N LEU A 617 0.02 -0.33 -28.33
CA LEU A 617 1.01 -0.21 -27.29
C LEU A 617 1.99 -1.37 -27.41
N TYR A 618 3.28 -1.07 -27.57
CA TYR A 618 4.34 -2.04 -27.84
C TYR A 618 5.35 -2.13 -26.72
N GLY A 619 5.85 -3.34 -26.46
CA GLY A 619 7.00 -3.59 -25.62
C GLY A 619 6.79 -3.28 -24.15
N CYS A 620 5.62 -3.59 -23.58
CA CYS A 620 5.34 -3.35 -22.17
C CYS A 620 6.08 -4.34 -21.27
N LYS A 621 6.93 -3.82 -20.34
CA LYS A 621 7.81 -4.61 -19.44
C LYS A 621 7.64 -4.29 -17.96
N GLY A 622 6.59 -3.57 -17.55
CA GLY A 622 6.37 -3.21 -16.14
C GLY A 622 6.03 -4.44 -15.28
N ASN A 623 6.56 -4.51 -14.08
CA ASN A 623 6.31 -5.57 -13.09
C ASN A 623 6.48 -6.98 -13.69
N ASN A 624 5.38 -7.74 -13.85
CA ASN A 624 5.39 -9.09 -14.41
C ASN A 624 5.14 -9.15 -15.93
N LEU A 625 4.93 -8.02 -16.62
CA LEU A 625 4.67 -8.01 -18.06
C LEU A 625 5.90 -8.48 -18.85
N LYS A 626 5.67 -9.34 -19.85
CA LYS A 626 6.71 -10.04 -20.64
C LYS A 626 6.75 -9.52 -22.08
N ASP A 627 7.16 -8.27 -22.25
CA ASP A 627 7.33 -7.62 -23.57
C ASP A 627 6.04 -7.70 -24.40
N VAL A 628 4.97 -7.12 -23.86
CA VAL A 628 3.62 -7.26 -24.38
C VAL A 628 3.33 -6.21 -25.45
N ASP A 629 2.88 -6.67 -26.62
CA ASP A 629 2.30 -5.85 -27.69
C ASP A 629 0.78 -6.03 -27.68
N ILE A 630 0.04 -4.89 -27.72
CA ILE A 630 -1.41 -4.94 -27.61
C ILE A 630 -2.12 -3.85 -28.41
N GLU A 631 -3.27 -4.21 -28.97
CA GLU A 631 -4.21 -3.37 -29.69
C GLU A 631 -5.43 -3.02 -28.83
N PHE A 632 -5.81 -1.74 -28.80
CA PHE A 632 -7.08 -1.26 -28.25
C PHE A 632 -7.92 -0.67 -29.39
N PRO A 633 -8.86 -1.44 -29.97
CA PRO A 633 -9.74 -0.97 -31.05
C PRO A 633 -10.72 0.08 -30.53
N LEU A 634 -10.80 1.24 -31.20
CA LEU A 634 -11.60 2.38 -30.75
C LEU A 634 -13.08 2.26 -31.16
N GLY A 635 -13.95 2.93 -30.36
CA GLY A 635 -15.39 2.87 -30.53
C GLY A 635 -16.02 1.55 -30.11
N LYS A 636 -15.39 0.84 -29.17
CA LYS A 636 -15.82 -0.46 -28.62
C LYS A 636 -15.85 -0.46 -27.10
N LEU A 637 -16.59 -1.40 -26.54
CA LEU A 637 -16.49 -1.82 -25.16
C LEU A 637 -15.42 -2.92 -25.06
N ILE A 638 -14.26 -2.57 -24.50
CA ILE A 638 -13.12 -3.47 -24.33
C ILE A 638 -13.09 -3.92 -22.87
N VAL A 639 -13.05 -5.23 -22.65
CA VAL A 639 -12.89 -5.80 -21.30
C VAL A 639 -11.54 -6.49 -21.19
N VAL A 640 -10.74 -6.05 -20.20
CA VAL A 640 -9.45 -6.66 -19.85
C VAL A 640 -9.70 -7.59 -18.68
N THR A 641 -9.54 -8.89 -18.90
CA THR A 641 -9.80 -9.95 -17.93
C THR A 641 -8.58 -10.85 -17.73
N GLY A 642 -8.70 -11.87 -16.90
CA GLY A 642 -7.66 -12.84 -16.56
C GLY A 642 -7.51 -13.02 -15.06
N VAL A 643 -6.74 -14.02 -14.63
CA VAL A 643 -6.56 -14.36 -13.21
C VAL A 643 -5.97 -13.20 -12.38
N SER A 644 -6.13 -13.26 -11.05
CA SER A 644 -5.53 -12.27 -10.13
C SER A 644 -4.01 -12.27 -10.29
N GLY A 645 -3.38 -11.07 -10.31
CA GLY A 645 -1.93 -10.94 -10.50
C GLY A 645 -1.42 -11.18 -11.93
N SER A 646 -2.27 -11.35 -12.96
CA SER A 646 -1.84 -11.59 -14.36
C SER A 646 -1.24 -10.37 -15.06
N GLY A 647 -1.27 -9.17 -14.44
CA GLY A 647 -0.67 -7.95 -15.02
C GLY A 647 -1.67 -6.94 -15.59
N LYS A 648 -2.99 -7.14 -15.43
CA LYS A 648 -4.05 -6.23 -15.94
C LYS A 648 -3.86 -4.78 -15.51
N SER A 649 -3.74 -4.55 -14.20
CA SER A 649 -3.58 -3.19 -13.64
C SER A 649 -2.25 -2.57 -14.05
N THR A 650 -1.19 -3.35 -14.18
CA THR A 650 0.11 -2.88 -14.67
C THR A 650 0.00 -2.40 -16.12
N LEU A 651 -0.68 -3.16 -16.99
CA LEU A 651 -0.87 -2.79 -18.39
C LEU A 651 -1.73 -1.52 -18.54
N ILE A 652 -2.86 -1.45 -17.81
CA ILE A 652 -3.85 -0.38 -18.00
C ILE A 652 -3.56 0.82 -17.09
N ASN A 653 -3.48 0.61 -15.75
CA ASN A 653 -3.43 1.72 -14.77
C ASN A 653 -2.01 2.28 -14.56
N GLU A 654 -0.97 1.46 -14.80
CA GLU A 654 0.42 1.86 -14.58
C GLU A 654 1.19 2.13 -15.88
N THR A 655 0.70 1.67 -17.04
CA THR A 655 1.33 1.91 -18.34
C THR A 655 0.45 2.77 -19.24
N LEU A 656 -0.68 2.29 -19.74
CA LEU A 656 -1.53 3.00 -20.71
C LEU A 656 -2.07 4.34 -20.15
N GLN A 657 -2.66 4.32 -18.96
CA GLN A 657 -3.30 5.50 -18.35
C GLN A 657 -2.29 6.63 -18.07
N PRO A 658 -1.08 6.40 -17.50
CA PRO A 658 -0.09 7.45 -17.35
C PRO A 658 0.41 8.02 -18.66
N ILE A 659 0.64 7.21 -19.71
CA ILE A 659 1.05 7.69 -21.03
C ILE A 659 0.02 8.68 -21.59
N LEU A 660 -1.25 8.29 -21.60
CA LEU A 660 -2.34 9.14 -22.08
C LEU A 660 -2.51 10.39 -21.22
N SER A 661 -2.34 10.27 -19.89
CA SER A 661 -2.43 11.42 -18.99
C SER A 661 -1.26 12.40 -19.14
N GLN A 662 -0.07 11.92 -19.45
CA GLN A 662 1.06 12.79 -19.80
C GLN A 662 0.76 13.56 -21.09
N HIS A 663 0.26 12.88 -22.13
CA HIS A 663 -0.05 13.49 -23.41
C HIS A 663 -1.15 14.57 -23.30
N PHE A 664 -2.30 14.25 -22.68
CA PHE A 664 -3.46 15.15 -22.64
C PHE A 664 -3.41 16.19 -21.51
N TYR A 665 -2.83 15.85 -20.36
CA TYR A 665 -2.90 16.67 -19.15
C TYR A 665 -1.55 17.08 -18.57
N ARG A 666 -0.43 16.73 -19.24
CA ARG A 666 0.94 16.98 -18.75
C ARG A 666 1.14 16.43 -17.32
N SER A 667 0.57 15.25 -17.05
CA SER A 667 0.74 14.58 -15.76
C SER A 667 2.21 14.22 -15.53
N LEU A 668 2.68 14.37 -14.29
CA LEU A 668 4.05 14.00 -13.90
C LEU A 668 4.17 12.51 -13.50
N LYS A 669 3.06 11.72 -13.57
CA LYS A 669 3.08 10.31 -13.25
C LYS A 669 3.85 9.55 -14.35
N THR A 670 4.96 8.93 -13.98
CA THR A 670 5.79 8.15 -14.91
C THR A 670 5.10 6.84 -15.26
N PRO A 671 4.92 6.49 -16.54
CA PRO A 671 4.44 5.18 -16.96
C PRO A 671 5.49 4.11 -16.67
N MET A 672 5.07 2.84 -16.57
CA MET A 672 5.97 1.70 -16.61
C MET A 672 6.67 1.60 -17.96
N GLU A 673 7.74 0.81 -18.03
CA GLU A 673 8.56 0.64 -19.20
C GLU A 673 7.76 0.11 -20.39
N TYR A 674 7.87 0.81 -21.53
CA TYR A 674 7.27 0.44 -22.82
C TYR A 674 8.16 0.94 -23.97
N SER A 675 8.03 0.32 -25.13
CA SER A 675 8.86 0.71 -26.30
C SER A 675 8.24 1.84 -27.10
N LYS A 676 6.95 1.76 -27.44
CA LYS A 676 6.26 2.69 -28.33
C LYS A 676 4.75 2.65 -28.13
N ILE A 677 4.10 3.78 -28.43
CA ILE A 677 2.64 3.87 -28.55
C ILE A 677 2.26 4.56 -29.86
N GLU A 678 1.20 4.09 -30.52
CA GLU A 678 0.66 4.65 -31.76
C GLU A 678 -0.84 4.90 -31.64
N GLY A 679 -1.35 5.84 -32.44
CA GLY A 679 -2.78 6.10 -32.54
C GLY A 679 -3.38 6.98 -31.46
N ILE A 680 -2.58 7.64 -30.60
CA ILE A 680 -3.06 8.55 -29.54
C ILE A 680 -3.91 9.69 -30.12
N ASP A 681 -3.56 10.21 -31.29
CA ASP A 681 -4.27 11.34 -31.94
C ASP A 681 -5.72 11.00 -32.36
N ASN A 682 -6.11 9.72 -32.30
CA ASN A 682 -7.48 9.29 -32.56
C ASN A 682 -8.43 9.54 -31.39
N VAL A 683 -7.88 9.89 -30.23
CA VAL A 683 -8.59 10.20 -28.97
C VAL A 683 -8.34 11.65 -28.60
N ASP A 684 -9.31 12.34 -28.03
CA ASP A 684 -9.21 13.73 -27.62
C ASP A 684 -9.10 13.90 -26.09
N LYS A 685 -9.48 12.87 -25.33
CA LYS A 685 -9.53 12.94 -23.88
C LYS A 685 -9.48 11.53 -23.28
N VAL A 686 -8.78 11.39 -22.17
CA VAL A 686 -8.84 10.20 -21.31
C VAL A 686 -9.53 10.50 -19.99
N VAL A 687 -10.40 9.62 -19.54
CA VAL A 687 -11.09 9.72 -18.24
C VAL A 687 -10.84 8.45 -17.46
N ASN A 688 -10.14 8.58 -16.33
CA ASN A 688 -9.95 7.48 -15.42
C ASN A 688 -11.01 7.49 -14.32
N VAL A 689 -11.73 6.39 -14.16
CA VAL A 689 -12.80 6.19 -13.18
C VAL A 689 -12.40 5.03 -12.26
N ASP A 690 -11.65 5.37 -11.22
CA ASP A 690 -11.17 4.43 -10.22
C ASP A 690 -12.03 4.46 -8.93
N GLN A 691 -11.79 3.50 -8.02
CA GLN A 691 -12.50 3.37 -6.75
C GLN A 691 -12.04 4.37 -5.67
N SER A 692 -11.10 5.27 -5.97
CA SER A 692 -10.62 6.26 -5.01
C SER A 692 -11.74 7.20 -4.56
N PRO A 693 -11.76 7.62 -3.27
CA PRO A 693 -12.80 8.53 -2.78
C PRO A 693 -12.87 9.83 -3.59
N ILE A 694 -14.09 10.37 -3.78
CA ILE A 694 -14.33 11.66 -4.46
C ILE A 694 -13.78 12.86 -3.69
N GLY A 695 -13.26 12.65 -2.50
CA GLY A 695 -12.59 13.64 -1.67
C GLY A 695 -12.17 13.04 -0.33
N ARG A 696 -11.18 13.66 0.32
CA ARG A 696 -10.58 13.17 1.57
C ARG A 696 -11.18 13.80 2.84
N THR A 697 -12.08 14.74 2.70
CA THR A 697 -12.66 15.50 3.82
C THR A 697 -14.16 15.28 3.93
N PRO A 698 -14.76 15.39 5.12
CA PRO A 698 -16.20 15.30 5.30
C PRO A 698 -17.01 16.38 4.53
N ARG A 699 -16.34 17.41 4.00
CA ARG A 699 -16.95 18.47 3.20
C ARG A 699 -17.15 18.09 1.75
N SER A 700 -16.40 17.11 1.24
CA SER A 700 -16.60 16.56 -0.10
C SER A 700 -17.85 15.69 -0.10
N ASN A 701 -18.73 15.88 -1.08
CA ASN A 701 -19.97 15.13 -1.22
C ASN A 701 -20.37 15.04 -2.71
N PRO A 702 -21.35 14.19 -3.08
CA PRO A 702 -21.81 14.05 -4.46
C PRO A 702 -22.22 15.38 -5.12
N ALA A 703 -22.91 16.27 -4.40
CA ALA A 703 -23.34 17.54 -4.95
C ALA A 703 -22.19 18.49 -5.28
N THR A 704 -21.12 18.49 -4.44
CA THR A 704 -19.92 19.32 -4.71
C THR A 704 -19.08 18.75 -5.85
N TYR A 705 -18.94 17.42 -5.92
CA TYR A 705 -18.13 16.76 -6.93
C TYR A 705 -18.73 16.89 -8.34
N THR A 706 -20.04 16.70 -8.49
CA THR A 706 -20.75 16.86 -9.77
C THR A 706 -20.90 18.34 -10.18
N GLY A 707 -20.54 19.28 -9.29
CA GLY A 707 -20.68 20.70 -9.52
C GLY A 707 -22.12 21.22 -9.42
N VAL A 708 -23.11 20.36 -9.15
CA VAL A 708 -24.53 20.77 -9.03
C VAL A 708 -24.76 21.69 -7.83
N PHE A 709 -23.91 21.57 -6.79
CA PHE A 709 -24.04 22.45 -5.61
C PHE A 709 -23.82 23.92 -5.93
N SER A 710 -22.98 24.24 -6.93
CA SER A 710 -22.82 25.63 -7.39
C SER A 710 -24.12 26.19 -8.01
N ASP A 711 -24.81 25.36 -8.79
CA ASP A 711 -26.10 25.76 -9.39
C ASP A 711 -27.19 25.89 -8.33
N ILE A 712 -27.22 24.99 -7.34
CA ILE A 712 -28.13 25.09 -6.19
C ILE A 712 -27.90 26.39 -5.39
N ARG A 713 -26.64 26.74 -5.10
CA ARG A 713 -26.33 28.02 -4.42
C ARG A 713 -26.79 29.22 -5.21
N ASN A 714 -26.58 29.22 -6.51
CA ASN A 714 -27.02 30.29 -7.39
C ASN A 714 -28.55 30.40 -7.41
N LEU A 715 -29.25 29.27 -7.37
CA LEU A 715 -30.73 29.27 -7.23
C LEU A 715 -31.14 29.95 -5.92
N PHE A 716 -30.54 29.61 -4.79
CA PHE A 716 -30.86 30.19 -3.47
C PHE A 716 -30.57 31.68 -3.38
N VAL A 717 -29.48 32.16 -3.98
CA VAL A 717 -29.14 33.59 -4.06
C VAL A 717 -30.21 34.39 -4.80
N ASN A 718 -30.85 33.80 -5.80
CA ASN A 718 -31.87 34.47 -6.61
C ASN A 718 -33.25 34.51 -5.95
N LEU A 719 -33.45 33.88 -4.79
CA LEU A 719 -34.68 33.94 -4.04
C LEU A 719 -34.94 35.35 -3.46
N PRO A 720 -36.20 35.81 -3.37
CA PRO A 720 -36.55 37.14 -2.86
C PRO A 720 -35.95 37.42 -1.47
N GLU A 721 -36.07 36.48 -0.54
CA GLU A 721 -35.52 36.59 0.82
C GLU A 721 -33.99 36.78 0.84
N ALA A 722 -33.27 36.08 0.00
CA ALA A 722 -31.83 36.20 -0.11
C ALA A 722 -31.40 37.53 -0.72
N LYS A 723 -32.16 38.04 -1.73
CA LYS A 723 -31.93 39.34 -2.35
C LYS A 723 -32.20 40.50 -1.38
N ILE A 724 -33.29 40.43 -0.60
CA ILE A 724 -33.62 41.43 0.42
C ILE A 724 -32.52 41.55 1.46
N ARG A 725 -31.95 40.41 1.88
CA ARG A 725 -30.86 40.36 2.87
C ARG A 725 -29.46 40.61 2.26
N GLY A 726 -29.34 40.82 0.94
CA GLY A 726 -28.07 41.04 0.26
C GLY A 726 -27.13 39.82 0.27
N TYR A 727 -27.68 38.62 0.35
CA TYR A 727 -26.89 37.39 0.45
C TYR A 727 -26.19 37.07 -0.89
N LYS A 728 -24.89 36.79 -0.84
CA LYS A 728 -24.05 36.38 -1.97
C LYS A 728 -23.88 34.85 -2.01
N PRO A 729 -23.40 34.22 -3.12
CA PRO A 729 -23.24 32.78 -3.23
C PRO A 729 -22.38 32.16 -2.12
N GLY A 730 -21.43 32.92 -1.56
CA GLY A 730 -20.61 32.48 -0.42
C GLY A 730 -21.41 32.22 0.85
N ARG A 731 -22.57 32.92 1.06
CA ARG A 731 -23.45 32.69 2.22
C ARG A 731 -24.00 31.28 2.27
N PHE A 732 -24.28 30.70 1.11
CA PHE A 732 -24.83 29.36 0.94
C PHE A 732 -23.72 28.28 0.79
N SER A 733 -22.45 28.63 1.09
CA SER A 733 -21.32 27.68 1.10
C SER A 733 -20.99 27.29 2.53
N PHE A 734 -20.95 25.99 2.81
CA PHE A 734 -20.47 25.47 4.10
C PHE A 734 -18.92 25.51 4.24
N ASN A 735 -18.20 25.90 3.19
CA ASN A 735 -16.72 26.04 3.21
C ASN A 735 -16.27 27.46 3.57
N VAL A 736 -17.13 28.48 3.41
CA VAL A 736 -16.79 29.89 3.56
C VAL A 736 -17.40 30.45 4.84
N LYS A 737 -16.67 31.32 5.55
CA LYS A 737 -17.17 32.02 6.74
C LYS A 737 -18.38 32.91 6.37
N GLY A 738 -19.29 33.10 7.32
CA GLY A 738 -20.48 33.94 7.20
C GLY A 738 -21.79 33.17 7.10
N GLY A 739 -21.89 32.06 6.38
CA GLY A 739 -23.08 31.24 6.29
C GLY A 739 -22.99 29.88 6.95
N ARG A 740 -21.77 29.37 7.16
CA ARG A 740 -21.52 28.09 7.79
C ARG A 740 -21.69 28.15 9.30
N CYS A 741 -21.92 27.01 9.91
CA CYS A 741 -21.82 26.85 11.37
C CYS A 741 -20.36 26.98 11.80
N GLU A 742 -20.05 27.97 12.64
CA GLU A 742 -18.67 28.15 13.12
C GLU A 742 -18.28 27.10 14.19
N GLY A 743 -19.24 26.50 14.91
CA GLY A 743 -18.98 25.45 15.90
C GLY A 743 -18.35 24.19 15.31
N CYS A 744 -18.71 23.82 14.07
CA CYS A 744 -18.08 22.68 13.36
C CYS A 744 -17.32 23.13 12.10
N GLY A 745 -17.18 24.44 11.86
CA GLY A 745 -16.54 24.97 10.66
C GLY A 745 -17.19 24.53 9.34
N GLY A 746 -18.50 24.13 9.37
CA GLY A 746 -19.25 23.65 8.21
C GLY A 746 -19.13 22.13 7.95
N ASN A 747 -18.47 21.37 8.81
CA ASN A 747 -18.37 19.91 8.68
C ASN A 747 -19.71 19.19 8.99
N GLY A 748 -20.53 19.75 9.89
CA GLY A 748 -21.73 19.13 10.42
C GLY A 748 -21.47 18.21 11.61
N TYR A 749 -20.23 17.72 11.76
CA TYR A 749 -19.78 16.80 12.79
C TYR A 749 -18.51 17.32 13.46
N ARG A 750 -18.25 16.87 14.69
CA ARG A 750 -16.97 17.02 15.37
C ARG A 750 -16.29 15.65 15.40
N THR A 751 -15.03 15.60 15.05
CA THR A 751 -14.22 14.39 15.18
C THR A 751 -13.63 14.35 16.56
N ILE A 752 -13.84 13.26 17.28
CA ILE A 752 -13.18 12.93 18.54
C ILE A 752 -12.08 11.96 18.20
N GLU A 753 -10.83 12.43 18.28
CA GLU A 753 -9.64 11.60 18.03
C GLU A 753 -9.48 10.61 19.20
N MET A 754 -9.33 9.33 18.86
CA MET A 754 -9.13 8.25 19.83
C MET A 754 -7.77 7.61 19.60
N ASN A 755 -6.94 7.53 20.65
CA ASN A 755 -5.53 7.15 20.54
C ASN A 755 -5.26 5.73 19.98
N PHE A 756 -6.20 4.78 20.12
CA PHE A 756 -6.03 3.39 19.68
C PHE A 756 -7.23 2.81 18.93
N LEU A 757 -8.29 3.59 18.76
CA LEU A 757 -9.50 3.22 18.03
C LEU A 757 -9.72 4.19 16.87
N PRO A 758 -10.55 3.84 15.88
CA PRO A 758 -10.95 4.76 14.83
C PRO A 758 -11.61 6.01 15.43
N ASP A 759 -11.34 7.17 14.84
CA ASP A 759 -11.94 8.45 15.23
C ASP A 759 -13.46 8.38 15.18
N VAL A 760 -14.12 8.91 16.20
CA VAL A 760 -15.59 8.96 16.29
C VAL A 760 -16.10 10.31 15.80
N MET A 761 -17.05 10.29 14.87
CA MET A 761 -17.74 11.49 14.40
C MET A 761 -19.06 11.68 15.14
N VAL A 762 -19.17 12.77 15.91
CA VAL A 762 -20.38 13.13 16.66
C VAL A 762 -21.07 14.32 15.99
N PRO A 763 -22.40 14.32 15.80
CA PRO A 763 -23.12 15.48 15.26
C PRO A 763 -22.83 16.76 16.05
N CYS A 764 -22.64 17.86 15.34
CA CYS A 764 -22.35 19.16 15.99
C CYS A 764 -23.54 19.62 16.82
N GLU A 765 -23.34 19.89 18.09
CA GLU A 765 -24.37 20.34 19.05
C GLU A 765 -25.03 21.68 18.66
N VAL A 766 -24.28 22.55 17.93
CA VAL A 766 -24.76 23.88 17.51
C VAL A 766 -25.70 23.81 16.30
N CYS A 767 -25.33 23.01 15.27
CA CYS A 767 -26.10 22.95 14.04
C CYS A 767 -26.84 21.62 13.84
N HIS A 768 -26.68 20.65 14.73
CA HIS A 768 -27.32 19.32 14.67
C HIS A 768 -27.15 18.66 13.29
N GLY A 769 -25.92 18.69 12.76
CA GLY A 769 -25.59 18.11 11.45
C GLY A 769 -25.89 19.00 10.22
N LYS A 770 -26.59 20.12 10.36
CA LYS A 770 -27.09 20.97 9.26
C LYS A 770 -26.01 21.80 8.56
N ARG A 771 -24.78 21.90 9.09
CA ARG A 771 -23.59 22.60 8.51
C ARG A 771 -23.67 24.12 8.42
N TYR A 772 -24.85 24.75 8.57
CA TYR A 772 -25.10 26.18 8.41
C TYR A 772 -25.56 26.84 9.72
N ASN A 773 -25.43 28.17 9.78
CA ASN A 773 -26.02 28.94 10.85
C ASN A 773 -27.54 29.12 10.62
N ARG A 774 -28.27 29.52 11.69
CA ARG A 774 -29.71 29.62 11.69
C ARG A 774 -30.24 30.55 10.61
N GLU A 775 -29.62 31.71 10.42
CA GLU A 775 -30.05 32.75 9.48
C GLU A 775 -29.97 32.27 8.01
N THR A 776 -28.96 31.49 7.64
CA THR A 776 -28.86 30.92 6.29
C THR A 776 -29.95 29.87 6.05
N LEU A 777 -30.36 29.13 7.09
CA LEU A 777 -31.42 28.11 7.01
C LEU A 777 -32.83 28.68 6.91
N GLU A 778 -33.04 29.98 7.18
CA GLU A 778 -34.32 30.65 7.04
C GLU A 778 -34.73 30.83 5.56
N VAL A 779 -33.73 30.98 4.65
CA VAL A 779 -33.99 31.08 3.21
C VAL A 779 -34.43 29.73 2.66
N ARG A 780 -35.64 29.69 2.06
CA ARG A 780 -36.26 28.45 1.61
C ARG A 780 -36.69 28.49 0.16
N PHE A 781 -36.42 27.40 -0.58
CA PHE A 781 -36.95 27.13 -1.91
C PHE A 781 -37.99 26.01 -1.83
N LYS A 782 -39.20 26.19 -2.28
CA LYS A 782 -40.32 25.24 -2.14
C LYS A 782 -40.45 24.68 -0.69
N GLY A 783 -40.26 25.54 0.31
CA GLY A 783 -40.35 25.19 1.73
C GLY A 783 -39.12 24.47 2.32
N LYS A 784 -38.06 24.22 1.54
CA LYS A 784 -36.83 23.52 1.97
C LYS A 784 -35.66 24.47 2.06
N SER A 785 -34.90 24.41 3.16
CA SER A 785 -33.60 25.08 3.33
C SER A 785 -32.51 24.42 2.50
N ILE A 786 -31.37 25.09 2.34
CA ILE A 786 -30.21 24.50 1.64
C ILE A 786 -29.67 23.25 2.34
N ALA A 787 -29.76 23.13 3.67
CA ALA A 787 -29.41 21.93 4.42
C ALA A 787 -30.40 20.78 4.13
N ASP A 788 -31.69 21.06 4.08
CA ASP A 788 -32.72 20.06 3.73
C ASP A 788 -32.51 19.54 2.30
N VAL A 789 -32.07 20.39 1.37
CA VAL A 789 -31.72 19.98 0.00
C VAL A 789 -30.52 19.04 -0.01
N LEU A 790 -29.48 19.32 0.78
CA LEU A 790 -28.32 18.41 0.90
C LEU A 790 -28.70 17.08 1.57
N ASP A 791 -29.71 17.07 2.43
CA ASP A 791 -30.20 15.83 3.07
C ASP A 791 -31.17 15.02 2.19
N MET A 792 -31.61 15.55 1.06
CA MET A 792 -32.41 14.80 0.09
C MET A 792 -31.64 13.69 -0.55
N THR A 793 -32.30 12.54 -0.74
CA THR A 793 -31.78 11.51 -1.66
C THR A 793 -31.83 12.03 -3.10
N VAL A 794 -30.98 11.46 -3.96
CA VAL A 794 -30.94 11.79 -5.39
C VAL A 794 -32.33 11.62 -6.02
N ASN A 795 -33.08 10.56 -5.70
CA ASN A 795 -34.45 10.35 -6.20
C ASN A 795 -35.40 11.50 -5.80
N MET A 796 -35.38 11.92 -4.52
CA MET A 796 -36.18 13.07 -4.05
C MET A 796 -35.77 14.37 -4.72
N ALA A 797 -34.47 14.54 -4.93
CA ALA A 797 -33.90 15.72 -5.55
C ALA A 797 -34.29 15.84 -7.04
N VAL A 798 -34.37 14.72 -7.78
CA VAL A 798 -34.88 14.69 -9.17
C VAL A 798 -36.30 15.19 -9.24
N GLU A 799 -37.19 14.72 -8.36
CA GLU A 799 -38.59 15.18 -8.29
C GLU A 799 -38.68 16.66 -7.85
N PHE A 800 -37.86 17.06 -6.86
CA PHE A 800 -37.85 18.43 -6.31
C PHE A 800 -37.41 19.50 -7.33
N PHE A 801 -36.39 19.16 -8.15
CA PHE A 801 -35.81 20.06 -9.16
C PHE A 801 -36.29 19.78 -10.59
N GLU A 802 -37.42 19.09 -10.77
CA GLU A 802 -37.98 18.72 -12.08
C GLU A 802 -38.04 19.88 -13.06
N ASN A 803 -38.39 21.07 -12.56
CA ASN A 803 -38.57 22.28 -13.37
C ASN A 803 -37.35 23.21 -13.34
N VAL A 804 -36.14 22.70 -12.98
CA VAL A 804 -34.92 23.52 -12.94
C VAL A 804 -33.87 22.97 -13.93
N PRO A 805 -33.84 23.46 -15.18
CA PRO A 805 -33.04 22.88 -16.28
C PRO A 805 -31.52 22.83 -16.04
N LEU A 806 -30.97 23.71 -15.20
CA LEU A 806 -29.54 23.75 -14.90
C LEU A 806 -29.11 22.67 -13.86
N ILE A 807 -30.04 22.24 -13.02
CA ILE A 807 -29.80 21.34 -11.90
C ILE A 807 -30.18 19.91 -12.28
N LEU A 808 -31.33 19.70 -12.89
CA LEU A 808 -31.94 18.41 -13.17
C LEU A 808 -31.01 17.43 -13.92
N PRO A 809 -30.29 17.81 -15.01
CA PRO A 809 -29.48 16.86 -15.78
C PRO A 809 -28.34 16.26 -14.95
N LYS A 810 -27.73 17.06 -14.06
CA LYS A 810 -26.62 16.63 -13.20
C LYS A 810 -27.09 15.67 -12.12
N ILE A 811 -28.28 15.91 -11.54
CA ILE A 811 -28.86 15.00 -10.52
C ILE A 811 -29.39 13.74 -11.19
N LYS A 812 -29.98 13.85 -12.37
CA LYS A 812 -30.48 12.71 -13.15
C LYS A 812 -29.36 11.77 -13.57
N ALA A 813 -28.18 12.29 -13.91
CA ALA A 813 -27.00 11.46 -14.18
C ALA A 813 -26.59 10.60 -12.98
N LEU A 814 -26.73 11.12 -11.73
CA LEU A 814 -26.52 10.31 -10.51
C LEU A 814 -27.60 9.22 -10.36
N GLN A 815 -28.84 9.52 -10.72
CA GLN A 815 -29.93 8.52 -10.70
C GLN A 815 -29.71 7.43 -11.76
N ASP A 816 -29.30 7.82 -12.96
CA ASP A 816 -29.09 6.93 -14.09
C ASP A 816 -27.99 5.89 -13.84
N VAL A 817 -26.97 6.23 -13.03
CA VAL A 817 -25.93 5.26 -12.60
C VAL A 817 -26.33 4.42 -11.39
N GLY A 818 -27.61 4.42 -10.98
CA GLY A 818 -28.10 3.62 -9.87
C GLY A 818 -27.84 4.21 -8.47
N LEU A 819 -27.46 5.50 -8.36
CA LEU A 819 -27.22 6.17 -7.08
C LEU A 819 -28.43 6.96 -6.55
N GLY A 820 -29.64 6.56 -6.91
CA GLY A 820 -30.87 7.22 -6.49
C GLY A 820 -31.10 7.28 -4.99
N TYR A 821 -30.49 6.38 -4.23
CA TYR A 821 -30.67 6.24 -2.78
C TYR A 821 -29.71 7.08 -1.93
N ILE A 822 -28.55 7.52 -2.46
CA ILE A 822 -27.58 8.33 -1.71
C ILE A 822 -28.12 9.76 -1.51
N LYS A 823 -27.66 10.43 -0.43
CA LYS A 823 -27.99 11.84 -0.18
C LYS A 823 -27.04 12.74 -0.97
N LEU A 824 -27.54 13.87 -1.49
CA LEU A 824 -26.72 14.86 -2.20
C LEU A 824 -25.54 15.38 -1.36
N GLY A 825 -25.74 15.58 -0.06
CA GLY A 825 -24.74 16.05 0.90
C GLY A 825 -24.02 14.94 1.67
N GLN A 826 -24.15 13.65 1.28
CA GLN A 826 -23.48 12.53 1.93
C GLN A 826 -21.97 12.72 1.88
N SER A 827 -21.29 12.57 3.03
CA SER A 827 -19.84 12.73 3.09
C SER A 827 -19.12 11.70 2.18
N SER A 828 -18.08 12.13 1.48
CA SER A 828 -17.24 11.23 0.67
C SER A 828 -16.59 10.11 1.48
N THR A 829 -16.37 10.33 2.76
CA THR A 829 -15.77 9.32 3.67
C THR A 829 -16.73 8.18 4.02
N THR A 830 -18.04 8.37 3.81
CA THR A 830 -19.08 7.35 4.05
C THR A 830 -19.53 6.63 2.79
N LEU A 831 -19.04 7.04 1.62
CA LEU A 831 -19.32 6.35 0.36
C LEU A 831 -18.41 5.13 0.21
N SER A 832 -18.97 4.04 -0.33
CA SER A 832 -18.18 2.89 -0.76
C SER A 832 -17.32 3.23 -1.98
N GLY A 833 -16.31 2.38 -2.27
CA GLY A 833 -15.48 2.53 -3.47
C GLY A 833 -16.30 2.57 -4.76
N GLY A 834 -17.24 1.64 -4.91
CA GLY A 834 -18.13 1.57 -6.07
C GLY A 834 -19.11 2.75 -6.16
N GLU A 835 -19.63 3.26 -5.03
CA GLU A 835 -20.44 4.49 -5.04
C GLU A 835 -19.64 5.71 -5.48
N SER A 836 -18.40 5.85 -4.96
CA SER A 836 -17.48 6.93 -5.37
C SER A 836 -17.17 6.88 -6.86
N GLN A 837 -16.95 5.70 -7.41
CA GLN A 837 -16.69 5.45 -8.83
C GLN A 837 -17.91 5.83 -9.69
N ARG A 838 -19.12 5.43 -9.28
CA ARG A 838 -20.36 5.80 -9.97
C ARG A 838 -20.64 7.30 -9.92
N VAL A 839 -20.31 8.03 -8.83
CA VAL A 839 -20.38 9.50 -8.78
C VAL A 839 -19.43 10.14 -9.80
N LYS A 840 -18.21 9.61 -9.96
CA LYS A 840 -17.27 10.07 -11.00
C LYS A 840 -17.84 9.85 -12.40
N LEU A 841 -18.38 8.67 -12.67
CA LEU A 841 -19.02 8.32 -13.94
C LEU A 841 -20.20 9.25 -14.23
N ALA A 842 -21.10 9.49 -13.25
CA ALA A 842 -22.23 10.40 -13.40
C ALA A 842 -21.79 11.84 -13.75
N THR A 843 -20.67 12.29 -13.19
CA THR A 843 -20.10 13.60 -13.49
C THR A 843 -19.68 13.70 -14.96
N GLU A 844 -19.05 12.69 -15.50
CA GLU A 844 -18.65 12.65 -16.91
C GLU A 844 -19.86 12.54 -17.86
N LEU A 845 -20.87 11.75 -17.49
CA LEU A 845 -22.13 11.64 -18.24
C LEU A 845 -22.89 12.98 -18.36
N SER A 846 -22.77 13.84 -17.35
CA SER A 846 -23.42 15.16 -17.34
C SER A 846 -22.72 16.19 -18.24
N LYS A 847 -21.51 15.90 -18.73
CA LYS A 847 -20.71 16.78 -19.60
C LYS A 847 -21.07 16.55 -21.07
N ARG A 848 -20.74 17.53 -21.90
CA ARG A 848 -20.86 17.43 -23.35
C ARG A 848 -19.84 16.39 -23.86
N ASP A 849 -20.30 15.48 -24.67
CA ASP A 849 -19.54 14.37 -25.23
C ASP A 849 -19.06 14.68 -26.65
N THR A 850 -17.82 14.30 -26.95
CA THR A 850 -17.19 14.49 -28.28
C THR A 850 -17.25 13.23 -29.14
N GLY A 851 -17.58 12.07 -28.56
CA GLY A 851 -17.55 10.77 -29.24
C GLY A 851 -16.14 10.22 -29.51
N LYS A 852 -15.10 10.85 -28.93
CA LYS A 852 -13.69 10.40 -29.08
C LYS A 852 -12.99 10.25 -27.72
N THR A 853 -13.76 10.15 -26.65
CA THR A 853 -13.21 10.01 -25.30
C THR A 853 -12.89 8.53 -25.00
N LEU A 854 -11.71 8.29 -24.40
CA LEU A 854 -11.35 6.99 -23.85
C LEU A 854 -11.64 6.98 -22.35
N TYR A 855 -12.54 6.11 -21.93
CA TYR A 855 -12.83 5.86 -20.52
C TYR A 855 -12.08 4.62 -20.03
N ILE A 856 -11.41 4.71 -18.90
CA ILE A 856 -10.76 3.58 -18.22
C ILE A 856 -11.49 3.37 -16.90
N LEU A 857 -12.04 2.20 -16.69
CA LEU A 857 -12.76 1.80 -15.47
C LEU A 857 -12.07 0.60 -14.84
N ASP A 858 -11.87 0.65 -13.54
CA ASP A 858 -11.24 -0.41 -12.76
C ASP A 858 -12.28 -1.06 -11.85
N GLU A 859 -12.64 -2.31 -12.16
CA GLU A 859 -13.62 -3.13 -11.44
C GLU A 859 -14.92 -2.37 -11.08
N PRO A 860 -15.67 -1.82 -12.06
CA PRO A 860 -16.83 -0.98 -11.78
C PRO A 860 -18.04 -1.72 -11.20
N THR A 861 -18.05 -3.05 -11.20
CA THR A 861 -19.15 -3.87 -10.66
C THR A 861 -18.95 -4.27 -9.20
N THR A 862 -17.87 -3.82 -8.59
CA THR A 862 -17.56 -4.07 -7.18
C THR A 862 -18.73 -3.67 -6.26
N GLY A 863 -19.23 -4.63 -5.45
CA GLY A 863 -20.31 -4.41 -4.49
C GLY A 863 -21.68 -4.18 -5.11
N LEU A 864 -21.87 -4.59 -6.36
CA LEU A 864 -23.14 -4.43 -7.08
C LEU A 864 -23.93 -5.73 -7.13
N HIS A 865 -25.22 -5.62 -6.83
CA HIS A 865 -26.21 -6.66 -7.13
C HIS A 865 -26.42 -6.78 -8.66
N PHE A 866 -26.87 -7.93 -9.15
CA PHE A 866 -27.15 -8.19 -10.58
C PHE A 866 -27.96 -7.07 -11.26
N GLU A 867 -28.99 -6.55 -10.60
CA GLU A 867 -29.80 -5.44 -11.12
C GLU A 867 -29.01 -4.13 -11.24
N ASP A 868 -28.12 -3.83 -10.28
CA ASP A 868 -27.28 -2.66 -10.33
C ASP A 868 -26.25 -2.78 -11.48
N ILE A 869 -25.73 -3.99 -11.74
CA ILE A 869 -24.86 -4.29 -12.89
C ILE A 869 -25.63 -4.06 -14.20
N ARG A 870 -26.86 -4.53 -14.30
CA ARG A 870 -27.72 -4.32 -15.49
C ARG A 870 -27.88 -2.82 -15.78
N VAL A 871 -28.16 -2.02 -14.76
CA VAL A 871 -28.31 -0.56 -14.88
C VAL A 871 -26.99 0.09 -15.32
N LEU A 872 -25.86 -0.26 -14.69
CA LEU A 872 -24.54 0.26 -15.02
C LEU A 872 -24.16 -0.07 -16.47
N MET A 873 -24.35 -1.33 -16.90
CA MET A 873 -24.06 -1.75 -18.27
C MET A 873 -24.89 -1.00 -19.30
N GLY A 874 -26.17 -0.75 -19.00
CA GLY A 874 -27.03 0.10 -19.84
C GLY A 874 -26.49 1.52 -20.05
N VAL A 875 -25.84 2.08 -19.05
CA VAL A 875 -25.17 3.39 -19.13
C VAL A 875 -23.90 3.33 -19.95
N LEU A 876 -23.05 2.32 -19.72
CA LEU A 876 -21.78 2.14 -20.44
C LEU A 876 -22.02 1.87 -21.92
N GLN A 877 -23.02 1.03 -22.26
CA GLN A 877 -23.40 0.78 -23.64
C GLN A 877 -23.82 2.07 -24.37
N LYS A 878 -24.62 2.92 -23.71
CA LYS A 878 -25.01 4.24 -24.29
C LYS A 878 -23.81 5.16 -24.54
N LEU A 879 -22.77 5.12 -23.71
CA LEU A 879 -21.54 5.90 -23.93
C LEU A 879 -20.78 5.37 -25.16
N VAL A 880 -20.67 4.06 -25.34
CA VAL A 880 -20.01 3.47 -26.52
C VAL A 880 -20.82 3.76 -27.79
N ASP A 881 -22.18 3.71 -27.74
CA ASP A 881 -23.06 4.03 -28.85
C ASP A 881 -22.88 5.47 -29.37
N ARG A 882 -22.37 6.38 -28.52
CA ARG A 882 -22.02 7.75 -28.91
C ARG A 882 -20.67 7.87 -29.60
N GLY A 883 -19.95 6.76 -29.80
CA GLY A 883 -18.64 6.69 -30.47
C GLY A 883 -17.43 6.64 -29.52
N ASN A 884 -17.64 6.69 -28.21
CA ASN A 884 -16.56 6.64 -27.23
C ASN A 884 -15.97 5.22 -27.13
N THR A 885 -14.76 5.14 -26.60
CA THR A 885 -14.11 3.87 -26.28
C THR A 885 -14.13 3.66 -24.76
N ILE A 886 -14.48 2.48 -24.31
CA ILE A 886 -14.45 2.13 -22.90
C ILE A 886 -13.54 0.92 -22.70
N VAL A 887 -12.54 1.05 -21.82
CA VAL A 887 -11.67 -0.05 -21.38
C VAL A 887 -12.02 -0.34 -19.92
N ILE A 888 -12.43 -1.58 -19.64
CA ILE A 888 -12.82 -2.01 -18.30
C ILE A 888 -11.90 -3.15 -17.86
N ILE A 889 -11.30 -3.05 -16.68
CA ILE A 889 -10.68 -4.19 -16.01
C ILE A 889 -11.79 -4.87 -15.21
N GLU A 890 -12.09 -6.13 -15.51
CA GLU A 890 -13.21 -6.84 -14.90
C GLU A 890 -13.05 -8.36 -14.83
N HIS A 891 -13.70 -8.93 -13.81
CA HIS A 891 -13.81 -10.38 -13.58
C HIS A 891 -15.25 -10.88 -13.63
N ASN A 892 -16.22 -9.96 -13.53
CA ASN A 892 -17.64 -10.29 -13.55
C ASN A 892 -18.05 -10.82 -14.94
N LEU A 893 -18.57 -12.03 -14.95
CA LEU A 893 -18.94 -12.72 -16.21
C LEU A 893 -20.08 -12.02 -16.96
N ASP A 894 -20.99 -11.33 -16.24
CA ASP A 894 -22.08 -10.56 -16.84
C ASP A 894 -21.60 -9.35 -17.63
N VAL A 895 -20.45 -8.75 -17.22
CA VAL A 895 -19.79 -7.68 -17.98
C VAL A 895 -18.99 -8.26 -19.14
N ILE A 896 -18.23 -9.33 -18.90
CA ILE A 896 -17.38 -9.98 -19.92
C ILE A 896 -18.19 -10.42 -21.12
N LYS A 897 -19.38 -11.05 -20.91
CA LYS A 897 -20.25 -11.49 -22.00
C LYS A 897 -20.85 -10.36 -22.84
N GLN A 898 -20.85 -9.14 -22.33
CA GLN A 898 -21.36 -7.94 -23.04
C GLN A 898 -20.28 -7.16 -23.78
N ALA A 899 -19.00 -7.58 -23.71
CA ALA A 899 -17.89 -6.93 -24.37
C ALA A 899 -17.97 -7.02 -25.90
N ASP A 900 -17.55 -5.95 -26.58
CA ASP A 900 -17.31 -6.00 -28.04
C ASP A 900 -15.92 -6.60 -28.34
N TYR A 901 -14.98 -6.49 -27.39
CA TYR A 901 -13.63 -6.99 -27.50
C TYR A 901 -13.09 -7.35 -26.12
N ILE A 902 -12.51 -8.52 -26.00
CA ILE A 902 -11.89 -9.00 -24.76
C ILE A 902 -10.38 -9.07 -24.95
N ILE A 903 -9.65 -8.72 -23.92
CA ILE A 903 -8.21 -8.90 -23.76
C ILE A 903 -8.02 -9.78 -22.53
N ASP A 904 -7.63 -11.03 -22.71
CA ASP A 904 -7.41 -11.97 -21.61
C ASP A 904 -5.93 -12.08 -21.29
N MET A 905 -5.58 -11.73 -20.03
CA MET A 905 -4.22 -11.70 -19.52
C MET A 905 -3.94 -12.95 -18.68
N GLY A 906 -2.77 -13.55 -18.86
CA GLY A 906 -2.44 -14.76 -18.12
C GLY A 906 -1.16 -15.43 -18.60
N PRO A 907 -1.13 -16.78 -18.61
CA PRO A 907 -2.21 -17.71 -18.16
C PRO A 907 -2.40 -17.69 -16.63
N GLU A 908 -1.35 -17.50 -15.84
CA GLU A 908 -1.36 -17.51 -14.37
C GLU A 908 -1.12 -16.11 -13.78
N GLY A 909 -1.04 -16.02 -12.45
CA GLY A 909 -0.59 -14.82 -11.73
C GLY A 909 0.93 -14.74 -11.60
N GLY A 910 1.45 -13.57 -11.17
CA GLY A 910 2.87 -13.36 -10.88
C GLY A 910 3.80 -13.68 -12.04
N ARG A 911 4.83 -14.47 -11.81
CA ARG A 911 5.83 -14.86 -12.84
C ARG A 911 5.26 -15.74 -13.95
N GLY A 912 4.22 -16.53 -13.65
CA GLY A 912 3.50 -17.35 -14.64
C GLY A 912 2.63 -16.52 -15.59
N GLY A 913 2.25 -15.31 -15.21
CA GLY A 913 1.45 -14.36 -15.96
C GLY A 913 2.23 -13.42 -16.86
N GLY A 914 1.62 -12.25 -17.09
CA GLY A 914 2.26 -11.13 -17.79
C GLY A 914 2.26 -11.26 -19.32
N LYS A 915 1.39 -12.11 -19.89
CA LYS A 915 1.20 -12.27 -21.34
C LYS A 915 -0.26 -12.02 -21.71
N VAL A 916 -0.49 -11.66 -22.95
CA VAL A 916 -1.82 -11.72 -23.57
C VAL A 916 -2.05 -13.14 -24.07
N VAL A 917 -3.06 -13.83 -23.50
CA VAL A 917 -3.38 -15.24 -23.85
C VAL A 917 -4.23 -15.27 -25.12
N VAL A 918 -5.27 -14.44 -25.16
CA VAL A 918 -6.17 -14.33 -26.30
C VAL A 918 -6.82 -12.96 -26.34
N THR A 919 -7.10 -12.47 -27.54
CA THR A 919 -7.91 -11.28 -27.79
C THR A 919 -8.98 -11.59 -28.83
N GLY A 920 -10.12 -10.92 -28.76
CA GLY A 920 -11.21 -11.10 -29.71
C GLY A 920 -12.59 -10.88 -29.11
N THR A 921 -13.64 -11.32 -29.83
CA THR A 921 -15.01 -11.31 -29.33
C THR A 921 -15.20 -12.38 -28.22
N PRO A 922 -16.25 -12.29 -27.38
CA PRO A 922 -16.53 -13.33 -26.38
C PRO A 922 -16.61 -14.73 -26.95
N GLU A 923 -17.15 -14.88 -28.18
CA GLU A 923 -17.27 -16.18 -28.89
C GLU A 923 -15.92 -16.74 -29.35
N GLU A 924 -14.98 -15.84 -29.71
CA GLU A 924 -13.62 -16.23 -30.12
C GLU A 924 -12.81 -16.64 -28.86
N VAL A 925 -12.90 -15.87 -27.79
CA VAL A 925 -12.24 -16.17 -26.51
C VAL A 925 -12.76 -17.49 -25.92
N ALA A 926 -14.06 -17.77 -25.98
CA ALA A 926 -14.66 -19.02 -25.50
C ALA A 926 -14.07 -20.29 -26.15
N LYS A 927 -13.48 -20.21 -27.36
CA LYS A 927 -12.86 -21.33 -28.08
C LYS A 927 -11.42 -21.61 -27.66
N ASN A 928 -10.76 -20.67 -27.01
CA ASN A 928 -9.38 -20.81 -26.57
C ASN A 928 -9.26 -21.85 -25.44
N GLN A 929 -8.24 -22.68 -25.48
CA GLN A 929 -8.01 -23.76 -24.50
C GLN A 929 -7.01 -23.35 -23.39
N GLU A 930 -6.17 -22.34 -23.62
CA GLU A 930 -5.14 -21.88 -22.67
C GLU A 930 -5.68 -20.84 -21.68
N SER A 931 -6.81 -20.21 -22.00
CA SER A 931 -7.43 -19.18 -21.16
C SER A 931 -8.22 -19.82 -20.01
N TYR A 932 -7.93 -19.39 -18.79
CA TYR A 932 -8.73 -19.76 -17.60
C TYR A 932 -10.11 -19.12 -17.58
N THR A 933 -10.34 -18.04 -18.34
CA THR A 933 -11.62 -17.35 -18.46
C THR A 933 -12.55 -18.09 -19.44
N SER A 934 -12.00 -18.72 -20.48
CA SER A 934 -12.76 -19.37 -21.57
C SER A 934 -13.79 -20.41 -21.12
N PRO A 935 -13.51 -21.32 -20.17
CA PRO A 935 -14.49 -22.30 -19.72
C PRO A 935 -15.75 -21.67 -19.11
N PHE A 936 -15.61 -20.55 -18.44
CA PHE A 936 -16.73 -19.83 -17.83
C PHE A 936 -17.55 -19.07 -18.86
N ILE A 937 -16.91 -18.46 -19.87
CA ILE A 937 -17.60 -17.79 -20.97
C ILE A 937 -18.36 -18.82 -21.81
N ARG A 938 -17.78 -20.00 -22.07
CA ARG A 938 -18.40 -21.09 -22.87
C ARG A 938 -19.74 -21.53 -22.31
N LYS A 939 -19.89 -21.60 -20.97
CA LYS A 939 -21.17 -21.99 -20.32
C LYS A 939 -22.33 -21.10 -20.73
N PHE A 940 -22.10 -19.80 -20.99
CA PHE A 940 -23.19 -18.91 -21.45
C PHE A 940 -23.67 -19.21 -22.84
N PHE A 941 -22.80 -19.71 -23.74
CA PHE A 941 -23.17 -20.04 -25.10
C PHE A 941 -23.77 -21.47 -25.22
N GLU A 942 -23.40 -22.36 -24.31
CA GLU A 942 -23.93 -23.72 -24.23
C GLU A 942 -25.32 -23.75 -23.57
N GLY A 943 -25.54 -22.95 -22.50
CA GLY A 943 -26.83 -22.86 -21.81
C GLY A 943 -27.96 -22.21 -22.63
N ASN A 944 -27.64 -21.44 -23.67
CA ASN A 944 -28.62 -20.88 -24.61
C ASN A 944 -29.01 -21.82 -25.79
N LYS A 945 -28.52 -23.04 -25.80
CA LYS A 945 -28.89 -24.06 -26.79
C LYS A 945 -29.96 -25.07 -26.30
N ALA A 946 -30.49 -24.89 -25.07
CA ALA A 946 -31.56 -25.72 -24.53
C ALA A 946 -32.92 -25.04 -24.62
#